data_dc36eb39615cb4c2b5fb0fe6a5161091
#
_entry.id   dc36eb39615cb4c2b5fb0fe6a5161091
#
_cell.length_a   1.000
_cell.length_b   1.000
_cell.length_c   1.000
_cell.angle_alpha   90.00
_cell.angle_beta   90.00
_cell.angle_gamma   90.00
#
_symmetry.space_group_name_H-M   'P 1'
#
loop_
_entity.id
_entity.type
_entity.pdbx_description
1 polymer ?
#
loop_
_entity_poly.entity_id
_entity_poly.type
_entity_poly.pdbx_seq_one_letter_code
_entity_poly.pdbx_strand_id
1 'polypeptide(L)'
;MNLLNVKFILQREIRDQFRDRRTLFMIVVLPLLLYPLMGMSFFQISQFLQERPTSVLIVGADNLPEEPVLLDNMQFSVDLFSIPNRCRLLELHYAQNEPSDTVLDARTRAQLAVQAGEYDAALYIPEGFAERLDVFRNTITNFEFKRSDSGKTIVGDIPLQVSSPEIIYTTASEKSQITFARLSKVLQNWTVEVGKANLAASGVPMSAAKPFVLESADLASRAGRQGVAIWAKILPMLLMLWALTGAFYPAVDLCAGEKERGTLETLLISPAERSEIVVGKLLTVMLFSVITAVLNLASIVITGWVVLSHLPGFGTPPAIAMLWLLLALIPVSALFSALCLALAAFARSTKEGQYYLMPLLMVTMPLVILPMTPGVELTLGNSLIPVTGIVLLLRSALEGNYMQVLQFLPPVVAVTGGGCFLAIRWAIDQFNSESVLFRESERLDAGLWVHHLFKDRQPTPTAAAAVFCGVTILLIKFFMSCAMSMPKDFNDFTVMIVVTQLAVIVAPALFMTLFLTSDPRKTLLLRWPKLLAIPAALLLALTIHPVVNALQVLVVKLYPVSTELKAIEGIFKQAPSFWHLVIFIAVIPAICEELAFRGFILSGFRHVGHKWRAIVYAAIFFGLTHMILQQSMIACLVGIVIGYLAVQSGSILPCILFHISHNSLALAFASVTPQLYNRWPVLEYLMYKVKGGGFACHWQVIVAGAGLSMLILAWFGRIRYVKSDEERFQEAIERANLPESDEPCLTPLHDLLQLKD
;
A
#
# COMPACT_ATOMS: atom_id res chain seq x y z
N MET A 1 -22.77 -26.80 -19.84
CA MET A 1 -23.02 -25.35 -20.06
C MET A 1 -23.50 -25.12 -21.47
N ASN A 2 -24.72 -24.65 -21.67
CA ASN A 2 -25.33 -24.36 -22.97
C ASN A 2 -25.16 -22.87 -23.31
N LEU A 3 -24.38 -22.57 -24.35
CA LEU A 3 -24.10 -21.18 -24.76
C LEU A 3 -25.35 -20.40 -25.20
N LEU A 4 -26.39 -21.08 -25.65
CA LEU A 4 -27.69 -20.44 -26.01
C LEU A 4 -28.37 -19.89 -24.75
N ASN A 5 -28.37 -20.62 -23.64
CA ASN A 5 -28.92 -20.14 -22.38
C ASN A 5 -28.18 -18.91 -21.88
N VAL A 6 -26.85 -18.97 -21.89
CA VAL A 6 -25.98 -17.81 -21.53
C VAL A 6 -26.31 -16.58 -22.40
N LYS A 7 -26.48 -16.78 -23.71
CA LYS A 7 -26.85 -15.69 -24.64
C LYS A 7 -28.22 -15.08 -24.32
N PHE A 8 -29.22 -15.90 -24.03
CA PHE A 8 -30.56 -15.38 -23.70
C PHE A 8 -30.55 -14.64 -22.35
N ILE A 9 -29.86 -15.15 -21.36
CA ILE A 9 -29.69 -14.46 -20.06
C ILE A 9 -28.98 -13.13 -20.28
N LEU A 10 -27.85 -13.12 -21.00
CA LEU A 10 -27.10 -11.91 -21.32
C LEU A 10 -27.98 -10.86 -22.02
N GLN A 11 -28.75 -11.26 -23.03
CA GLN A 11 -29.66 -10.34 -23.76
C GLN A 11 -30.77 -9.77 -22.90
N ARG A 12 -31.33 -10.59 -21.98
CA ARG A 12 -32.34 -10.15 -21.01
C ARG A 12 -31.73 -9.10 -20.09
N GLU A 13 -30.61 -9.41 -19.45
CA GLU A 13 -29.96 -8.54 -18.47
C GLU A 13 -29.49 -7.22 -19.09
N ILE A 14 -28.94 -7.26 -20.30
CA ILE A 14 -28.54 -6.04 -21.03
C ILE A 14 -29.78 -5.17 -21.30
N ARG A 15 -30.91 -5.77 -21.74
CA ARG A 15 -32.12 -5.02 -22.01
C ARG A 15 -32.68 -4.38 -20.75
N ASP A 16 -32.64 -5.05 -19.63
CA ASP A 16 -33.11 -4.53 -18.35
C ASP A 16 -32.23 -3.37 -17.86
N GLN A 17 -30.93 -3.50 -17.95
CA GLN A 17 -29.98 -2.42 -17.58
C GLN A 17 -30.15 -1.17 -18.48
N PHE A 18 -30.40 -1.34 -19.78
CA PHE A 18 -30.67 -0.21 -20.69
C PHE A 18 -32.02 0.50 -20.43
N ARG A 19 -32.94 -0.11 -19.69
CA ARG A 19 -34.19 0.53 -19.28
C ARG A 19 -34.02 1.40 -18.03
N ASP A 20 -32.96 1.16 -17.23
CA ASP A 20 -32.68 1.99 -16.07
C ASP A 20 -32.00 3.31 -16.48
N ARG A 21 -32.79 4.39 -16.52
CA ARG A 21 -32.33 5.73 -16.88
C ARG A 21 -31.26 6.26 -15.92
N ARG A 22 -31.29 5.85 -14.64
CA ARG A 22 -30.29 6.29 -13.62
C ARG A 22 -28.93 5.70 -13.91
N THR A 23 -28.89 4.40 -14.17
CA THR A 23 -27.66 3.68 -14.53
C THR A 23 -27.07 4.21 -15.83
N LEU A 24 -27.90 4.45 -16.86
CA LEU A 24 -27.46 5.05 -18.13
C LEU A 24 -26.89 6.46 -17.95
N PHE A 25 -27.54 7.30 -17.14
CA PHE A 25 -27.01 8.63 -16.85
C PHE A 25 -25.62 8.57 -16.19
N MET A 26 -25.45 7.71 -15.19
CA MET A 26 -24.18 7.54 -14.47
C MET A 26 -23.06 6.97 -15.35
N ILE A 27 -23.40 6.08 -16.28
CA ILE A 27 -22.41 5.41 -17.13
C ILE A 27 -22.04 6.26 -18.35
N VAL A 28 -23.01 6.96 -18.97
CA VAL A 28 -22.80 7.64 -20.26
C VAL A 28 -22.68 9.14 -20.09
N VAL A 29 -23.67 9.77 -19.44
CA VAL A 29 -23.78 11.24 -19.43
C VAL A 29 -22.77 11.85 -18.47
N LEU A 30 -22.68 11.30 -17.26
CA LEU A 30 -21.82 11.85 -16.23
C LEU A 30 -20.33 11.90 -16.63
N PRO A 31 -19.71 10.83 -17.18
CA PRO A 31 -18.33 10.89 -17.62
C PRO A 31 -18.05 11.89 -18.73
N LEU A 32 -18.97 11.98 -19.71
CA LEU A 32 -18.83 12.90 -20.83
C LEU A 32 -18.90 14.37 -20.42
N LEU A 33 -19.59 14.69 -19.34
CA LEU A 33 -19.67 16.05 -18.79
C LEU A 33 -18.60 16.34 -17.76
N LEU A 34 -18.27 15.38 -16.88
CA LEU A 34 -17.45 15.60 -15.71
C LEU A 34 -16.01 15.97 -16.09
N TYR A 35 -15.36 15.21 -16.99
CA TYR A 35 -13.95 15.44 -17.30
C TYR A 35 -13.68 16.73 -18.07
N PRO A 36 -14.48 17.12 -19.10
CA PRO A 36 -14.33 18.42 -19.72
C PRO A 36 -14.55 19.58 -18.74
N LEU A 37 -15.57 19.48 -17.86
CA LEU A 37 -15.82 20.52 -16.85
C LEU A 37 -14.68 20.62 -15.84
N MET A 38 -14.19 19.47 -15.31
CA MET A 38 -13.03 19.46 -14.43
C MET A 38 -11.77 19.97 -15.10
N GLY A 39 -11.50 19.53 -16.34
CA GLY A 39 -10.36 20.00 -17.11
C GLY A 39 -10.39 21.49 -17.37
N MET A 40 -11.54 22.05 -17.76
CA MET A 40 -11.75 23.48 -17.96
C MET A 40 -11.54 24.25 -16.64
N SER A 41 -12.13 23.75 -15.56
CA SER A 41 -11.96 24.38 -14.23
C SER A 41 -10.51 24.36 -13.78
N PHE A 42 -9.81 23.23 -13.96
CA PHE A 42 -8.40 23.12 -13.63
C PHE A 42 -7.53 24.06 -14.48
N PHE A 43 -7.83 24.15 -15.77
CA PHE A 43 -7.15 25.08 -16.69
C PHE A 43 -7.35 26.55 -16.24
N GLN A 44 -8.60 26.95 -15.94
CA GLN A 44 -8.90 28.31 -15.46
C GLN A 44 -8.22 28.63 -14.14
N ILE A 45 -8.24 27.67 -13.19
CA ILE A 45 -7.54 27.85 -11.90
C ILE A 45 -6.03 27.98 -12.13
N SER A 46 -5.44 27.14 -12.99
CA SER A 46 -4.02 27.21 -13.30
C SER A 46 -3.60 28.53 -13.95
N GLN A 47 -4.37 29.01 -14.93
CA GLN A 47 -4.15 30.33 -15.52
C GLN A 47 -4.29 31.44 -14.47
N PHE A 48 -5.35 31.41 -13.68
CA PHE A 48 -5.59 32.37 -12.63
C PHE A 48 -4.42 32.46 -11.63
N LEU A 49 -3.87 31.31 -11.21
CA LEU A 49 -2.72 31.25 -10.30
C LEU A 49 -1.42 31.76 -10.95
N GLN A 50 -1.23 31.51 -12.25
CA GLN A 50 -0.04 31.93 -12.99
C GLN A 50 -0.04 33.43 -13.35
N GLU A 51 -1.20 34.01 -13.64
CA GLU A 51 -1.37 35.37 -14.12
C GLU A 51 -1.75 36.35 -13.00
N ARG A 52 -2.08 35.86 -11.79
CA ARG A 52 -2.48 36.73 -10.70
C ARG A 52 -1.26 37.42 -10.09
N PRO A 53 -1.31 38.75 -9.94
CA PRO A 53 -0.29 39.47 -9.19
C PRO A 53 -0.27 39.02 -7.73
N THR A 54 0.91 39.05 -7.13
CA THR A 54 1.13 38.69 -5.72
C THR A 54 1.76 39.89 -5.02
N SER A 55 1.31 40.15 -3.79
CA SER A 55 1.73 41.32 -3.01
C SER A 55 3.05 41.04 -2.27
N VAL A 56 3.99 41.94 -2.41
CA VAL A 56 5.31 41.87 -1.75
C VAL A 56 5.57 43.13 -0.95
N LEU A 57 5.83 42.97 0.34
CA LEU A 57 6.27 44.08 1.20
C LEU A 57 7.79 44.25 1.11
N ILE A 58 8.25 45.40 0.69
CA ILE A 58 9.67 45.79 0.68
C ILE A 58 10.00 46.54 1.95
N VAL A 59 10.97 46.04 2.70
CA VAL A 59 11.45 46.67 3.95
C VAL A 59 12.93 46.99 3.81
N GLY A 60 13.28 48.23 3.99
CA GLY A 60 14.65 48.71 3.87
C GLY A 60 15.09 49.01 2.42
N ALA A 61 14.17 49.45 1.55
CA ALA A 61 14.48 49.79 0.16
C ALA A 61 15.62 50.83 0.03
N ASP A 62 15.72 51.75 0.98
CA ASP A 62 16.77 52.80 1.02
C ASP A 62 18.17 52.24 1.21
N ASN A 63 18.30 50.98 1.64
CA ASN A 63 19.58 50.27 1.83
C ASN A 63 20.08 49.57 0.55
N LEU A 64 19.39 49.70 -0.58
CA LEU A 64 19.80 49.10 -1.84
C LEU A 64 20.90 49.93 -2.53
N PRO A 65 21.86 49.27 -3.24
CA PRO A 65 22.85 49.99 -4.03
C PRO A 65 22.20 50.66 -5.27
N GLU A 66 22.80 51.78 -5.71
CA GLU A 66 22.36 52.47 -6.93
C GLU A 66 22.60 51.61 -8.19
N GLU A 67 23.70 50.84 -8.23
CA GLU A 67 24.03 49.92 -9.34
C GLU A 67 24.57 48.56 -8.80
N PRO A 68 24.07 47.42 -9.36
CA PRO A 68 23.02 47.27 -10.36
C PRO A 68 21.61 47.46 -9.75
N VAL A 69 20.76 48.12 -10.51
CA VAL A 69 19.40 48.50 -10.08
C VAL A 69 18.55 47.27 -9.85
N LEU A 70 18.05 47.06 -8.61
CA LEU A 70 17.05 46.04 -8.28
C LEU A 70 15.63 46.57 -8.51
N LEU A 71 15.36 47.79 -8.06
CA LEU A 71 14.05 48.43 -8.09
C LEU A 71 14.11 49.66 -9.00
N ASP A 72 13.21 49.76 -9.99
CA ASP A 72 13.05 50.91 -10.87
C ASP A 72 11.58 51.33 -10.90
N ASN A 73 11.29 52.61 -10.68
CA ASN A 73 9.92 53.20 -10.71
C ASN A 73 8.88 52.38 -9.92
N MET A 74 9.21 52.01 -8.68
CA MET A 74 8.38 51.20 -7.77
C MET A 74 8.06 49.80 -8.27
N GLN A 75 8.85 49.25 -9.19
CA GLN A 75 8.78 47.88 -9.67
C GLN A 75 10.20 47.27 -9.68
N PHE A 76 10.27 45.93 -9.76
CA PHE A 76 11.56 45.28 -10.05
C PHE A 76 12.03 45.61 -11.45
N SER A 77 13.34 45.82 -11.63
CA SER A 77 13.94 46.08 -12.93
C SER A 77 13.55 45.02 -13.96
N VAL A 78 13.09 45.46 -15.12
CA VAL A 78 12.61 44.58 -16.19
C VAL A 78 13.71 43.63 -16.72
N ASP A 79 14.96 44.08 -16.66
CA ASP A 79 16.14 43.32 -17.12
C ASP A 79 16.40 42.08 -16.29
N LEU A 80 15.85 42.00 -15.08
CA LEU A 80 15.95 40.83 -14.19
C LEU A 80 15.00 39.70 -14.57
N PHE A 81 14.07 39.95 -15.50
CA PHE A 81 13.08 38.93 -15.94
C PHE A 81 13.40 38.40 -17.31
N SER A 82 13.33 37.06 -17.47
CA SER A 82 13.45 36.39 -18.78
C SER A 82 12.29 36.80 -19.72
N ILE A 83 11.15 37.19 -19.18
CA ILE A 83 9.96 37.66 -19.92
C ILE A 83 9.56 39.02 -19.28
N PRO A 84 9.69 40.14 -20.02
CA PRO A 84 9.46 41.50 -19.48
C PRO A 84 8.13 41.69 -18.74
N ASN A 85 7.02 41.16 -19.28
CA ASN A 85 5.68 41.32 -18.71
C ASN A 85 5.49 40.65 -17.34
N ARG A 86 6.43 39.77 -16.90
CA ARG A 86 6.33 39.13 -15.58
C ARG A 86 6.67 40.04 -14.41
N CYS A 87 7.28 41.19 -14.63
CA CYS A 87 7.50 42.16 -13.54
C CYS A 87 6.18 42.61 -12.89
N ARG A 88 5.09 42.70 -13.68
CA ARG A 88 3.74 43.06 -13.18
C ARG A 88 3.08 42.05 -12.28
N LEU A 89 3.63 40.82 -12.20
CA LEU A 89 3.11 39.74 -11.33
C LEU A 89 3.57 39.87 -9.86
N LEU A 90 4.43 40.85 -9.57
CA LEU A 90 4.89 41.19 -8.23
C LEU A 90 4.47 42.66 -7.94
N GLU A 91 3.41 42.82 -7.17
CA GLU A 91 2.95 44.16 -6.72
C GLU A 91 3.74 44.53 -5.47
N LEU A 92 4.52 45.61 -5.58
CA LEU A 92 5.39 46.05 -4.50
C LEU A 92 4.68 47.07 -3.59
N HIS A 93 4.76 46.79 -2.30
CA HIS A 93 4.33 47.69 -1.23
C HIS A 93 5.55 48.06 -0.39
N TYR A 94 5.74 49.31 -0.11
CA TYR A 94 6.88 49.77 0.67
C TYR A 94 6.46 50.03 2.11
N ALA A 95 7.23 49.50 3.06
CA ALA A 95 7.02 49.82 4.46
C ALA A 95 7.28 51.31 4.67
N GLN A 96 6.28 52.04 5.14
CA GLN A 96 6.48 53.44 5.53
C GLN A 96 7.40 53.49 6.76
N ASN A 97 8.42 54.31 6.70
CA ASN A 97 9.27 54.63 7.85
C ASN A 97 8.43 55.43 8.88
N GLU A 98 7.64 54.74 9.71
CA GLU A 98 7.03 55.38 10.86
C GLU A 98 8.11 55.62 11.92
N PRO A 99 8.04 56.80 12.61
CA PRO A 99 9.04 57.14 13.60
C PRO A 99 9.11 56.11 14.73
N SER A 100 10.28 55.97 15.30
CA SER A 100 10.80 54.91 16.18
C SER A 100 10.13 54.73 17.56
N ASP A 101 8.84 54.94 17.70
CA ASP A 101 8.14 54.73 19.00
C ASP A 101 7.51 53.33 19.17
N THR A 102 7.66 52.45 18.21
CA THR A 102 7.17 51.07 18.34
C THR A 102 8.30 50.11 18.69
N VAL A 103 8.10 49.35 19.77
CA VAL A 103 9.05 48.38 20.39
C VAL A 103 9.45 47.23 19.44
N LEU A 104 8.87 47.11 18.25
CA LEU A 104 9.09 46.00 17.33
C LEU A 104 10.03 46.39 16.17
N ASP A 105 11.08 45.59 15.97
CA ASP A 105 11.99 45.66 14.84
C ASP A 105 11.25 45.54 13.49
N ALA A 106 11.71 46.28 12.47
CA ALA A 106 11.13 46.28 11.12
C ALA A 106 11.02 44.89 10.49
N ARG A 107 12.00 44.02 10.75
CA ARG A 107 12.00 42.59 10.34
C ARG A 107 10.85 41.82 11.01
N THR A 108 10.66 42.01 12.32
CA THR A 108 9.60 41.32 13.08
C THR A 108 8.22 41.79 12.64
N ARG A 109 8.05 43.08 12.32
CA ARG A 109 6.80 43.61 11.74
C ARG A 109 6.48 42.96 10.39
N ALA A 110 7.47 42.80 9.52
CA ALA A 110 7.31 42.12 8.24
C ALA A 110 6.93 40.65 8.42
N GLN A 111 7.50 39.96 9.40
CA GLN A 111 7.12 38.59 9.74
C GLN A 111 5.67 38.47 10.18
N LEU A 112 5.22 39.37 11.04
CA LEU A 112 3.82 39.38 11.52
C LEU A 112 2.84 39.70 10.37
N ALA A 113 3.15 40.65 9.49
CA ALA A 113 2.32 41.00 8.35
C ALA A 113 2.15 39.83 7.35
N VAL A 114 3.22 39.07 7.09
CA VAL A 114 3.16 37.87 6.26
C VAL A 114 2.40 36.74 6.98
N GLN A 115 2.57 36.59 8.29
CA GLN A 115 1.80 35.61 9.07
C GLN A 115 0.32 35.95 9.15
N ALA A 116 -0.04 37.24 9.24
CA ALA A 116 -1.42 37.70 9.19
C ALA A 116 -2.06 37.58 7.79
N GLY A 117 -1.27 37.30 6.75
CA GLY A 117 -1.74 37.24 5.37
C GLY A 117 -2.03 38.58 4.71
N GLU A 118 -1.52 39.68 5.27
CA GLU A 118 -1.64 41.03 4.68
C GLU A 118 -0.83 41.15 3.38
N TYR A 119 0.34 40.47 3.35
CA TYR A 119 1.20 40.33 2.18
C TYR A 119 1.55 38.89 1.92
N ASP A 120 1.72 38.53 0.65
CA ASP A 120 2.07 37.16 0.24
C ASP A 120 3.53 36.82 0.58
N ALA A 121 4.44 37.78 0.57
CA ALA A 121 5.81 37.68 1.06
C ALA A 121 6.38 39.04 1.42
N ALA A 122 7.51 39.07 2.14
CA ALA A 122 8.26 40.31 2.34
C ALA A 122 9.74 40.10 1.96
N LEU A 123 10.34 41.17 1.41
CA LEU A 123 11.77 41.28 1.16
C LEU A 123 12.36 42.25 2.16
N TYR A 124 13.16 41.72 3.08
CA TYR A 124 13.88 42.53 4.08
C TYR A 124 15.32 42.76 3.61
N ILE A 125 15.70 44.05 3.56
CA ILE A 125 17.04 44.47 3.22
C ILE A 125 17.67 45.06 4.48
N PRO A 126 18.76 44.47 5.01
CA PRO A 126 19.39 44.90 6.24
C PRO A 126 19.97 46.33 6.13
N GLU A 127 19.98 47.03 7.25
CA GLU A 127 20.58 48.36 7.34
C GLU A 127 22.07 48.35 6.96
N GLY A 128 22.50 49.36 6.18
CA GLY A 128 23.88 49.47 5.70
C GLY A 128 24.31 48.43 4.68
N PHE A 129 23.35 47.77 3.99
CA PHE A 129 23.63 46.72 2.99
C PHE A 129 24.44 47.29 1.82
N ALA A 130 24.04 48.43 1.23
CA ALA A 130 24.75 49.07 0.12
C ALA A 130 26.19 49.48 0.50
N GLU A 131 26.34 50.11 1.66
CA GLU A 131 27.65 50.55 2.16
C GLU A 131 28.61 49.38 2.35
N ARG A 132 28.11 48.24 2.94
CA ARG A 132 28.93 47.04 3.12
C ARG A 132 29.25 46.34 1.80
N LEU A 133 28.34 46.41 0.83
CA LEU A 133 28.60 45.86 -0.51
C LEU A 133 29.68 46.67 -1.22
N ASP A 134 29.70 48.02 -1.06
CA ASP A 134 30.74 48.88 -1.61
C ASP A 134 32.10 48.70 -0.91
N VAL A 135 32.10 48.54 0.41
CA VAL A 135 33.31 48.17 1.15
C VAL A 135 33.87 46.83 0.66
N PHE A 136 32.97 45.85 0.46
CA PHE A 136 33.36 44.53 -0.08
C PHE A 136 33.93 44.65 -1.51
N ARG A 137 33.28 45.43 -2.38
CA ARG A 137 33.75 45.70 -3.76
C ARG A 137 35.13 46.36 -3.77
N ASN A 138 35.33 47.38 -2.91
CA ASN A 138 36.62 48.07 -2.76
C ASN A 138 37.70 47.14 -2.20
N THR A 139 37.33 46.25 -1.27
CA THR A 139 38.27 45.25 -0.73
C THR A 139 38.75 44.30 -1.81
N ILE A 140 37.86 43.79 -2.67
CA ILE A 140 38.19 42.91 -3.78
C ILE A 140 39.09 43.67 -4.81
N THR A 141 38.75 44.90 -5.15
CA THR A 141 39.46 45.69 -6.14
C THR A 141 40.89 46.00 -5.67
N ASN A 142 41.09 46.22 -4.38
CA ASN A 142 42.40 46.53 -3.77
C ASN A 142 43.14 45.29 -3.24
N PHE A 143 42.66 44.09 -3.52
CA PHE A 143 43.24 42.85 -3.02
C PHE A 143 44.53 42.49 -3.80
N GLU A 144 45.67 42.75 -3.19
CA GLU A 144 46.96 42.33 -3.72
C GLU A 144 47.16 40.83 -3.47
N PHE A 145 47.26 40.04 -4.59
CA PHE A 145 47.63 38.62 -4.51
C PHE A 145 49.08 38.50 -4.01
N LYS A 146 49.27 38.16 -2.75
CA LYS A 146 50.59 37.75 -2.20
C LYS A 146 51.03 36.44 -2.82
N ARG A 147 52.02 36.48 -3.70
CA ARG A 147 52.71 35.31 -4.20
C ARG A 147 53.59 34.75 -3.10
N SER A 148 53.36 33.55 -2.64
CA SER A 148 54.28 32.84 -1.75
C SER A 148 55.56 32.46 -2.52
N ASP A 149 56.72 32.53 -1.86
CA ASP A 149 58.03 32.11 -2.38
C ASP A 149 58.09 30.64 -2.88
N SER A 150 57.10 29.82 -2.51
CA SER A 150 56.94 28.44 -2.98
C SER A 150 56.08 28.28 -4.26
N GLY A 151 55.73 29.36 -4.96
CA GLY A 151 55.00 29.32 -6.24
C GLY A 151 53.49 28.95 -6.14
N LYS A 152 52.97 28.73 -4.91
CA LYS A 152 51.51 28.56 -4.69
C LYS A 152 50.90 29.89 -4.32
N THR A 153 49.93 30.34 -5.10
CA THR A 153 49.11 31.51 -4.79
C THR A 153 48.19 31.15 -3.61
N ILE A 154 48.44 31.72 -2.44
CA ILE A 154 47.54 31.61 -1.29
C ILE A 154 46.48 32.68 -1.49
N VAL A 155 45.30 32.26 -1.94
CA VAL A 155 44.08 33.09 -1.93
C VAL A 155 43.57 33.07 -0.49
N GLY A 156 43.82 34.14 0.25
CA GLY A 156 43.21 34.32 1.56
C GLY A 156 41.68 34.40 1.37
N ASP A 157 40.91 33.65 2.14
CA ASP A 157 39.47 33.80 2.18
C ASP A 157 39.13 35.24 2.63
N ILE A 158 38.44 36.02 1.75
CA ILE A 158 37.87 37.30 2.11
C ILE A 158 36.58 36.98 2.87
N PRO A 159 36.46 37.28 4.18
CA PRO A 159 35.28 36.93 4.93
C PRO A 159 34.08 37.75 4.34
N LEU A 160 32.99 37.05 4.00
CA LEU A 160 31.74 37.64 3.59
C LEU A 160 31.15 38.44 4.77
N GLN A 161 31.37 39.74 4.80
CA GLN A 161 30.83 40.64 5.84
C GLN A 161 29.53 41.33 5.44
N VAL A 162 28.98 40.98 4.27
CA VAL A 162 27.73 41.57 3.77
C VAL A 162 26.54 40.80 4.31
N SER A 163 25.69 41.43 5.11
CA SER A 163 24.43 40.84 5.58
C SER A 163 23.52 40.56 4.39
N SER A 164 23.01 39.35 4.24
CA SER A 164 22.20 38.99 3.09
C SER A 164 20.76 39.51 3.19
N PRO A 165 20.16 39.97 2.10
CA PRO A 165 18.71 40.21 2.03
C PRO A 165 17.94 38.91 2.34
N GLU A 166 16.80 39.00 3.04
CA GLU A 166 15.99 37.89 3.48
C GLU A 166 14.62 37.92 2.82
N ILE A 167 14.16 36.78 2.26
CA ILE A 167 12.78 36.63 1.80
C ILE A 167 11.99 35.99 2.93
N ILE A 168 11.03 36.71 3.48
CA ILE A 168 10.12 36.26 4.51
C ILE A 168 8.86 35.74 3.84
N TYR A 169 8.54 34.46 4.04
CA TYR A 169 7.40 33.80 3.44
C TYR A 169 6.86 32.70 4.35
N THR A 170 5.66 32.15 4.04
CA THR A 170 5.07 31.03 4.77
C THR A 170 4.73 29.88 3.85
N THR A 171 5.09 28.65 4.26
CA THR A 171 4.71 27.44 3.54
C THR A 171 3.24 27.04 3.75
N ALA A 172 2.54 27.68 4.66
CA ALA A 172 1.12 27.47 4.92
C ALA A 172 0.19 28.09 3.84
N SER A 173 0.72 28.94 2.94
CA SER A 173 -0.02 29.60 1.87
C SER A 173 0.61 29.30 0.51
N GLU A 174 -0.18 28.77 -0.45
CA GLU A 174 0.29 28.54 -1.83
C GLU A 174 0.71 29.82 -2.52
N LYS A 175 -0.02 30.93 -2.31
CA LYS A 175 0.35 32.25 -2.85
C LYS A 175 1.72 32.69 -2.34
N SER A 176 1.99 32.50 -1.06
CA SER A 176 3.26 32.85 -0.45
C SER A 176 4.40 32.02 -1.04
N GLN A 177 4.19 30.71 -1.29
CA GLN A 177 5.18 29.85 -1.96
C GLN A 177 5.45 30.27 -3.41
N ILE A 178 4.41 30.61 -4.18
CA ILE A 178 4.54 31.14 -5.55
C ILE A 178 5.32 32.44 -5.54
N THR A 179 5.00 33.33 -4.60
CA THR A 179 5.70 34.64 -4.44
C THR A 179 7.16 34.42 -4.10
N PHE A 180 7.46 33.52 -3.17
CA PHE A 180 8.84 33.12 -2.85
C PHE A 180 9.60 32.63 -4.08
N ALA A 181 9.00 31.75 -4.89
CA ALA A 181 9.64 31.23 -6.10
C ALA A 181 9.93 32.35 -7.13
N ARG A 182 8.99 33.29 -7.30
CA ARG A 182 9.16 34.47 -8.17
C ARG A 182 10.27 35.38 -7.65
N LEU A 183 10.23 35.76 -6.37
CA LEU A 183 11.24 36.61 -5.73
C LEU A 183 12.63 35.99 -5.75
N SER A 184 12.74 34.73 -5.39
CA SER A 184 14.02 33.99 -5.41
C SER A 184 14.66 34.05 -6.80
N LYS A 185 13.86 33.89 -7.87
CA LYS A 185 14.37 33.97 -9.23
C LYS A 185 14.89 35.35 -9.60
N VAL A 186 14.16 36.41 -9.22
CA VAL A 186 14.56 37.78 -9.45
C VAL A 186 15.84 38.13 -8.68
N LEU A 187 15.88 37.79 -7.39
CA LEU A 187 17.05 38.04 -6.55
C LEU A 187 18.29 37.25 -6.97
N GLN A 188 18.11 35.97 -7.44
CA GLN A 188 19.21 35.22 -8.02
C GLN A 188 19.78 35.89 -9.28
N ASN A 189 18.92 36.39 -10.17
CA ASN A 189 19.35 37.13 -11.35
C ASN A 189 20.08 38.42 -10.95
N TRP A 190 19.54 39.16 -9.99
CA TRP A 190 20.18 40.36 -9.45
C TRP A 190 21.52 40.07 -8.79
N THR A 191 21.66 39.00 -8.01
CA THR A 191 22.95 38.55 -7.42
C THR A 191 24.00 38.31 -8.51
N VAL A 192 23.59 37.75 -9.63
CA VAL A 192 24.49 37.54 -10.79
C VAL A 192 24.94 38.88 -11.36
N GLU A 193 24.06 39.90 -11.48
CA GLU A 193 24.42 41.22 -11.96
C GLU A 193 25.35 41.97 -10.97
N VAL A 194 25.09 41.85 -9.66
CA VAL A 194 26.02 42.34 -8.62
C VAL A 194 27.38 41.67 -8.75
N GLY A 195 27.43 40.36 -8.95
CA GLY A 195 28.66 39.63 -9.18
C GLY A 195 29.43 40.07 -10.43
N LYS A 196 28.71 40.39 -11.53
CA LYS A 196 29.30 40.97 -12.75
C LYS A 196 29.91 42.33 -12.48
N ALA A 197 29.18 43.21 -11.78
CA ALA A 197 29.68 44.53 -11.42
C ALA A 197 30.96 44.46 -10.55
N ASN A 198 31.00 43.54 -9.59
CA ASN A 198 32.18 43.32 -8.76
C ASN A 198 33.40 42.82 -9.54
N LEU A 199 33.19 41.87 -10.49
CA LEU A 199 34.26 41.37 -11.37
C LEU A 199 34.76 42.47 -12.33
N ALA A 200 33.83 43.25 -12.90
CA ALA A 200 34.17 44.35 -13.77
C ALA A 200 35.00 45.42 -13.03
N ALA A 201 34.61 45.77 -11.80
CA ALA A 201 35.35 46.72 -10.95
C ALA A 201 36.78 46.19 -10.63
N SER A 202 36.98 44.90 -10.53
CA SER A 202 38.27 44.26 -10.28
C SER A 202 39.07 43.99 -11.56
N GLY A 203 38.60 44.39 -12.76
CA GLY A 203 39.25 44.13 -14.01
C GLY A 203 39.30 42.66 -14.43
N VAL A 204 38.47 41.78 -13.80
CA VAL A 204 38.42 40.36 -14.10
C VAL A 204 37.27 40.09 -15.07
N PRO A 205 37.53 39.41 -16.22
CA PRO A 205 36.47 39.10 -17.19
C PRO A 205 35.48 38.10 -16.60
N MET A 206 34.20 38.23 -16.98
CA MET A 206 33.13 37.36 -16.50
C MET A 206 33.37 35.86 -16.80
N SER A 207 34.11 35.56 -17.85
CA SER A 207 34.54 34.22 -18.21
C SER A 207 35.37 33.52 -17.12
N ALA A 208 36.00 34.28 -16.22
CA ALA A 208 36.74 33.68 -15.09
C ALA A 208 35.80 33.09 -14.04
N ALA A 209 34.60 33.66 -13.81
CA ALA A 209 33.59 33.13 -12.87
C ALA A 209 32.67 32.08 -13.55
N LYS A 210 32.45 32.21 -14.87
CA LYS A 210 31.64 31.25 -15.66
C LYS A 210 32.42 30.78 -16.88
N PRO A 211 33.38 29.86 -16.73
CA PRO A 211 34.20 29.38 -17.85
C PRO A 211 33.39 28.59 -18.88
N PHE A 212 32.23 28.08 -18.51
CA PHE A 212 31.28 27.41 -19.41
C PHE A 212 29.85 27.66 -18.95
N VAL A 213 28.89 27.51 -19.86
CA VAL A 213 27.46 27.53 -19.58
C VAL A 213 26.95 26.11 -19.64
N LEU A 214 26.27 25.66 -18.56
CA LEU A 214 25.58 24.37 -18.58
C LEU A 214 24.38 24.47 -19.50
N GLU A 215 24.43 23.76 -20.62
CA GLU A 215 23.29 23.60 -21.52
C GLU A 215 22.44 22.44 -21.05
N SER A 216 21.15 22.67 -20.85
CA SER A 216 20.18 21.60 -20.55
C SER A 216 19.54 21.14 -21.86
N ALA A 217 19.67 19.86 -22.18
CA ALA A 217 18.97 19.23 -23.29
C ALA A 217 17.82 18.40 -22.77
N ASP A 218 16.60 18.90 -22.84
CA ASP A 218 15.39 18.10 -22.55
C ASP A 218 15.09 17.21 -23.76
N LEU A 219 15.38 15.91 -23.60
CA LEU A 219 15.13 14.91 -24.63
C LEU A 219 13.65 14.63 -24.83
N ALA A 220 12.82 14.87 -23.82
CA ALA A 220 11.37 14.69 -23.93
C ALA A 220 10.74 15.76 -24.83
N SER A 221 11.20 17.01 -24.73
CA SER A 221 10.71 18.08 -25.60
C SER A 221 11.12 17.89 -27.05
N ARG A 222 12.35 17.41 -27.31
CA ARG A 222 12.84 17.11 -28.67
C ARG A 222 12.08 15.95 -29.32
N ALA A 223 11.65 14.95 -28.53
CA ALA A 223 10.93 13.79 -29.02
C ALA A 223 9.40 13.95 -29.03
N GLY A 224 8.86 15.13 -28.70
CA GLY A 224 7.42 15.36 -28.56
C GLY A 224 6.76 14.53 -27.43
N ARG A 225 7.55 14.11 -26.45
CA ARG A 225 7.11 13.25 -25.32
C ARG A 225 6.87 14.02 -24.01
N GLN A 226 6.68 15.32 -24.10
CA GLN A 226 6.33 16.13 -22.93
C GLN A 226 5.04 15.60 -22.29
N GLY A 227 5.02 15.46 -20.97
CA GLY A 227 3.85 14.98 -20.23
C GLY A 227 3.58 13.48 -20.26
N VAL A 228 4.32 12.67 -21.07
CA VAL A 228 4.14 11.20 -21.10
C VAL A 228 4.26 10.58 -19.72
N ALA A 229 5.19 11.03 -18.89
CA ALA A 229 5.37 10.53 -17.53
C ALA A 229 4.13 10.77 -16.63
N ILE A 230 3.41 11.87 -16.83
CA ILE A 230 2.17 12.20 -16.11
C ILE A 230 1.04 11.28 -16.60
N TRP A 231 0.85 11.22 -17.93
CA TRP A 231 -0.20 10.39 -18.51
C TRP A 231 0.02 8.90 -18.27
N ALA A 232 1.27 8.43 -18.28
CA ALA A 232 1.62 7.05 -18.00
C ALA A 232 1.29 6.63 -16.55
N LYS A 233 1.22 7.56 -15.62
CA LYS A 233 0.76 7.31 -14.25
C LYS A 233 -0.76 7.42 -14.14
N ILE A 234 -1.34 8.50 -14.64
CA ILE A 234 -2.76 8.83 -14.43
C ILE A 234 -3.70 7.87 -15.19
N LEU A 235 -3.45 7.59 -16.47
CA LEU A 235 -4.38 6.81 -17.30
C LEU A 235 -4.57 5.36 -16.82
N PRO A 236 -3.51 4.58 -16.48
CA PRO A 236 -3.71 3.23 -15.94
C PRO A 236 -4.44 3.23 -14.59
N MET A 237 -4.16 4.19 -13.71
CA MET A 237 -4.84 4.36 -12.44
C MET A 237 -6.34 4.57 -12.65
N LEU A 238 -6.70 5.54 -13.49
CA LEU A 238 -8.10 5.85 -13.78
C LEU A 238 -8.82 4.69 -14.47
N LEU A 239 -8.15 3.96 -15.36
CA LEU A 239 -8.70 2.78 -16.01
C LEU A 239 -9.15 1.73 -14.98
N MET A 240 -8.32 1.47 -13.95
CA MET A 240 -8.66 0.53 -12.87
C MET A 240 -9.91 1.00 -12.11
N LEU A 241 -9.96 2.29 -11.77
CA LEU A 241 -11.11 2.88 -11.07
C LEU A 241 -12.39 2.78 -11.88
N TRP A 242 -12.33 3.10 -13.18
CA TRP A 242 -13.51 3.04 -14.04
C TRP A 242 -13.98 1.61 -14.29
N ALA A 243 -13.06 0.67 -14.46
CA ALA A 243 -13.43 -0.73 -14.59
C ALA A 243 -14.11 -1.27 -13.32
N LEU A 244 -13.59 -0.91 -12.13
CA LEU A 244 -14.21 -1.28 -10.87
C LEU A 244 -15.58 -0.62 -10.65
N THR A 245 -15.65 0.71 -10.80
CA THR A 245 -16.92 1.45 -10.60
C THR A 245 -17.97 1.10 -11.63
N GLY A 246 -17.57 0.82 -12.87
CA GLY A 246 -18.46 0.36 -13.93
C GLY A 246 -19.02 -1.04 -13.71
N ALA A 247 -18.29 -1.90 -12.96
CA ALA A 247 -18.78 -3.21 -12.54
C ALA A 247 -19.67 -3.14 -11.29
N PHE A 248 -19.47 -2.14 -10.43
CA PHE A 248 -20.07 -2.04 -9.10
C PHE A 248 -21.61 -2.01 -9.13
N TYR A 249 -22.19 -1.03 -9.80
CA TYR A 249 -23.66 -0.86 -9.83
C TYR A 249 -24.38 -1.99 -10.54
N PRO A 250 -23.96 -2.43 -11.75
CA PRO A 250 -24.59 -3.55 -12.41
C PRO A 250 -24.51 -4.85 -11.59
N ALA A 251 -23.40 -5.12 -10.91
CA ALA A 251 -23.28 -6.31 -10.06
C ALA A 251 -24.26 -6.29 -8.89
N VAL A 252 -24.44 -5.14 -8.23
CA VAL A 252 -25.39 -4.98 -7.13
C VAL A 252 -26.83 -5.13 -7.63
N ASP A 253 -27.18 -4.49 -8.73
CA ASP A 253 -28.55 -4.55 -9.26
C ASP A 253 -28.92 -5.94 -9.75
N LEU A 254 -28.03 -6.61 -10.49
CA LEU A 254 -28.22 -7.97 -11.02
C LEU A 254 -28.25 -9.08 -9.96
N CYS A 255 -27.71 -8.84 -8.77
CA CYS A 255 -27.73 -9.81 -7.67
C CYS A 255 -28.69 -9.38 -6.57
N ALA A 256 -28.32 -8.35 -5.82
CA ALA A 256 -29.07 -7.88 -4.67
C ALA A 256 -30.41 -7.21 -5.07
N GLY A 257 -30.40 -6.46 -6.19
CA GLY A 257 -31.63 -5.85 -6.73
C GLY A 257 -32.65 -6.86 -7.18
N GLU A 258 -32.23 -7.94 -7.83
CA GLU A 258 -33.14 -9.03 -8.23
C GLU A 258 -33.71 -9.80 -7.03
N LYS A 259 -32.89 -10.04 -5.98
CA LYS A 259 -33.37 -10.61 -4.73
C LYS A 259 -34.40 -9.71 -4.07
N GLU A 260 -34.14 -8.42 -3.99
CA GLU A 260 -35.07 -7.43 -3.41
C GLU A 260 -36.39 -7.37 -4.15
N ARG A 261 -36.37 -7.57 -5.48
CA ARG A 261 -37.58 -7.61 -6.34
C ARG A 261 -38.24 -8.98 -6.44
N GLY A 262 -37.65 -10.04 -5.87
CA GLY A 262 -38.17 -11.43 -5.98
C GLY A 262 -38.03 -12.04 -7.37
N THR A 263 -37.28 -11.42 -8.28
CA THR A 263 -37.10 -11.90 -9.67
C THR A 263 -36.00 -12.94 -9.83
N LEU A 264 -35.06 -13.02 -8.87
CA LEU A 264 -34.01 -14.01 -8.87
C LEU A 264 -34.57 -15.43 -8.73
N GLU A 265 -35.61 -15.62 -7.91
CA GLU A 265 -36.28 -16.91 -7.72
C GLU A 265 -36.87 -17.44 -9.02
N THR A 266 -37.53 -16.55 -9.80
CA THR A 266 -38.07 -16.90 -11.13
C THR A 266 -36.96 -17.34 -12.09
N LEU A 267 -35.77 -16.72 -12.02
CA LEU A 267 -34.64 -17.10 -12.85
C LEU A 267 -34.06 -18.46 -12.43
N LEU A 268 -34.05 -18.75 -11.14
CA LEU A 268 -33.52 -20.02 -10.57
C LEU A 268 -34.44 -21.24 -10.87
N ILE A 269 -35.74 -21.00 -11.12
CA ILE A 269 -36.68 -22.06 -11.51
C ILE A 269 -36.56 -22.36 -13.03
N SER A 270 -35.91 -21.52 -13.81
CA SER A 270 -35.69 -21.74 -15.25
C SER A 270 -34.83 -23.00 -15.49
N PRO A 271 -34.96 -23.65 -16.69
CA PRO A 271 -34.19 -24.84 -17.02
C PRO A 271 -32.68 -24.59 -17.23
N ALA A 272 -32.18 -23.37 -16.97
CA ALA A 272 -30.79 -23.03 -17.09
C ALA A 272 -30.00 -23.49 -15.85
N GLU A 273 -28.80 -24.01 -16.07
CA GLU A 273 -27.88 -24.32 -14.97
C GLU A 273 -27.46 -23.04 -14.22
N ARG A 274 -27.23 -23.14 -12.91
CA ARG A 274 -26.79 -21.98 -12.10
C ARG A 274 -25.47 -21.37 -12.61
N SER A 275 -24.58 -22.21 -13.13
CA SER A 275 -23.34 -21.77 -13.80
C SER A 275 -23.59 -20.90 -15.03
N GLU A 276 -24.62 -21.23 -15.82
CA GLU A 276 -25.03 -20.46 -17.01
C GLU A 276 -25.61 -19.09 -16.63
N ILE A 277 -26.38 -19.05 -15.53
CA ILE A 277 -26.91 -17.81 -14.97
C ILE A 277 -25.78 -16.89 -14.51
N VAL A 278 -24.82 -17.44 -13.76
CA VAL A 278 -23.66 -16.64 -13.27
C VAL A 278 -22.84 -16.10 -14.42
N VAL A 279 -22.56 -16.92 -15.43
CA VAL A 279 -21.76 -16.49 -16.60
C VAL A 279 -22.54 -15.43 -17.40
N GLY A 280 -23.84 -15.56 -17.59
CA GLY A 280 -24.67 -14.55 -18.25
C GLY A 280 -24.64 -13.20 -17.52
N LYS A 281 -24.81 -13.22 -16.19
CA LYS A 281 -24.71 -12.02 -15.34
C LYS A 281 -23.29 -11.43 -15.35
N LEU A 282 -22.26 -12.27 -15.26
CA LEU A 282 -20.86 -11.84 -15.32
C LEU A 282 -20.54 -11.09 -16.62
N LEU A 283 -20.96 -11.65 -17.76
CA LEU A 283 -20.75 -11.01 -19.06
C LEU A 283 -21.51 -9.67 -19.18
N THR A 284 -22.68 -9.56 -18.58
CA THR A 284 -23.42 -8.29 -18.51
C THR A 284 -22.66 -7.26 -17.69
N VAL A 285 -22.23 -7.60 -16.47
CA VAL A 285 -21.46 -6.70 -15.61
C VAL A 285 -20.16 -6.28 -16.30
N MET A 286 -19.45 -7.22 -16.93
CA MET A 286 -18.24 -6.96 -17.68
C MET A 286 -18.46 -6.00 -18.85
N LEU A 287 -19.56 -6.17 -19.60
CA LEU A 287 -19.92 -5.28 -20.71
C LEU A 287 -20.12 -3.85 -20.24
N PHE A 288 -20.88 -3.64 -19.16
CA PHE A 288 -21.11 -2.29 -18.60
C PHE A 288 -19.82 -1.71 -17.99
N SER A 289 -18.97 -2.52 -17.36
CA SER A 289 -17.65 -2.12 -16.91
C SER A 289 -16.77 -1.61 -18.07
N VAL A 290 -16.72 -2.35 -19.18
CA VAL A 290 -15.98 -1.97 -20.39
C VAL A 290 -16.54 -0.68 -21.00
N ILE A 291 -17.86 -0.57 -21.16
CA ILE A 291 -18.49 0.64 -21.72
C ILE A 291 -18.17 1.86 -20.86
N THR A 292 -18.33 1.74 -19.54
CA THR A 292 -18.03 2.82 -18.60
C THR A 292 -16.56 3.26 -18.73
N ALA A 293 -15.62 2.32 -18.72
CA ALA A 293 -14.21 2.63 -18.78
C ALA A 293 -13.81 3.25 -20.13
N VAL A 294 -14.37 2.76 -21.25
CA VAL A 294 -14.10 3.31 -22.60
C VAL A 294 -14.62 4.75 -22.72
N LEU A 295 -15.85 5.02 -22.24
CA LEU A 295 -16.42 6.36 -22.30
C LEU A 295 -15.65 7.36 -21.44
N ASN A 296 -15.26 6.95 -20.21
CA ASN A 296 -14.44 7.77 -19.34
C ASN A 296 -13.03 8.01 -19.94
N LEU A 297 -12.40 6.97 -20.49
CA LEU A 297 -11.12 7.07 -21.16
C LEU A 297 -11.18 8.02 -22.36
N ALA A 298 -12.19 7.88 -23.22
CA ALA A 298 -12.40 8.79 -24.35
C ALA A 298 -12.57 10.24 -23.89
N SER A 299 -13.39 10.47 -22.88
CA SER A 299 -13.65 11.82 -22.34
C SER A 299 -12.39 12.48 -21.78
N ILE A 300 -11.59 11.76 -20.96
CA ILE A 300 -10.36 12.34 -20.39
C ILE A 300 -9.27 12.56 -21.45
N VAL A 301 -9.19 11.69 -22.44
CA VAL A 301 -8.23 11.85 -23.55
C VAL A 301 -8.58 13.06 -24.42
N ILE A 302 -9.86 13.23 -24.76
CA ILE A 302 -10.32 14.41 -25.49
C ILE A 302 -10.04 15.67 -24.66
N THR A 303 -10.35 15.66 -23.38
CA THR A 303 -10.06 16.77 -22.45
C THR A 303 -8.54 17.02 -22.38
N GLY A 304 -7.72 15.98 -22.34
CA GLY A 304 -6.28 16.07 -22.35
C GLY A 304 -5.74 16.73 -23.63
N TRP A 305 -6.27 16.36 -24.79
CA TRP A 305 -5.85 16.97 -26.07
C TRP A 305 -6.33 18.40 -26.24
N VAL A 306 -7.58 18.69 -25.86
CA VAL A 306 -8.20 20.00 -26.13
C VAL A 306 -7.85 21.04 -25.07
N VAL A 307 -7.77 20.64 -23.79
CA VAL A 307 -7.65 21.56 -22.67
C VAL A 307 -6.28 21.45 -21.99
N LEU A 308 -5.91 20.26 -21.52
CA LEU A 308 -4.74 20.09 -20.65
C LEU A 308 -3.40 20.17 -21.40
N SER A 309 -3.39 19.94 -22.74
CA SER A 309 -2.17 20.08 -23.55
C SER A 309 -1.59 21.49 -23.56
N HIS A 310 -2.41 22.50 -23.26
CA HIS A 310 -1.99 23.90 -23.20
C HIS A 310 -1.34 24.26 -21.86
N LEU A 311 -1.40 23.36 -20.88
CA LEU A 311 -0.77 23.56 -19.58
C LEU A 311 0.70 23.13 -19.59
N PRO A 312 1.62 23.91 -19.00
CA PRO A 312 3.01 23.52 -18.87
C PRO A 312 3.18 22.19 -18.16
N GLY A 313 3.91 21.25 -18.76
CA GLY A 313 4.22 19.96 -18.18
C GLY A 313 3.23 18.82 -18.47
N PHE A 314 1.99 19.10 -18.90
CA PHE A 314 1.00 18.04 -19.20
C PHE A 314 1.19 17.39 -20.57
N GLY A 315 1.49 18.19 -21.59
CA GLY A 315 1.60 17.68 -22.96
C GLY A 315 0.33 16.93 -23.44
N THR A 316 0.44 16.28 -24.60
CA THR A 316 -0.67 15.48 -25.16
C THR A 316 -0.62 14.03 -24.69
N PRO A 317 -1.79 13.39 -24.40
CA PRO A 317 -1.84 11.96 -24.16
C PRO A 317 -1.29 11.18 -25.37
N PRO A 318 -0.39 10.19 -25.16
CA PRO A 318 0.18 9.43 -26.26
C PRO A 318 -0.88 8.53 -26.92
N ALA A 319 -1.03 8.62 -28.25
CA ALA A 319 -2.05 7.87 -28.99
C ALA A 319 -1.91 6.34 -28.81
N ILE A 320 -0.68 5.83 -28.77
CA ILE A 320 -0.42 4.39 -28.54
C ILE A 320 -0.91 3.92 -27.16
N ALA A 321 -1.09 4.84 -26.19
CA ALA A 321 -1.63 4.54 -24.88
C ALA A 321 -3.03 3.92 -24.99
N MET A 322 -3.83 4.40 -25.93
CA MET A 322 -5.21 3.91 -26.10
C MET A 322 -5.25 2.42 -26.41
N LEU A 323 -4.36 1.95 -27.27
CA LEU A 323 -4.31 0.53 -27.64
C LEU A 323 -3.96 -0.35 -26.41
N TRP A 324 -2.94 0.04 -25.63
CA TRP A 324 -2.54 -0.72 -24.46
C TRP A 324 -3.61 -0.72 -23.36
N LEU A 325 -4.28 0.42 -23.16
CA LEU A 325 -5.34 0.56 -22.19
C LEU A 325 -6.58 -0.26 -22.58
N LEU A 326 -6.98 -0.23 -23.86
CA LEU A 326 -8.11 -1.03 -24.35
C LEU A 326 -7.81 -2.54 -24.28
N LEU A 327 -6.59 -2.96 -24.57
CA LEU A 327 -6.18 -4.37 -24.45
C LEU A 327 -6.24 -4.85 -23.00
N ALA A 328 -5.75 -4.04 -22.05
CA ALA A 328 -5.77 -4.38 -20.62
C ALA A 328 -7.17 -4.29 -20.01
N LEU A 329 -8.07 -3.52 -20.61
CA LEU A 329 -9.42 -3.32 -20.07
C LEU A 329 -10.21 -4.62 -20.00
N ILE A 330 -10.03 -5.55 -20.94
CA ILE A 330 -10.77 -6.83 -20.99
C ILE A 330 -10.48 -7.68 -19.74
N PRO A 331 -9.22 -8.06 -19.43
CA PRO A 331 -8.93 -8.88 -18.25
C PRO A 331 -9.20 -8.14 -16.93
N VAL A 332 -9.02 -6.82 -16.89
CA VAL A 332 -9.32 -6.00 -15.71
C VAL A 332 -10.82 -5.98 -15.42
N SER A 333 -11.64 -5.71 -16.44
CA SER A 333 -13.10 -5.72 -16.29
C SER A 333 -13.63 -7.10 -15.92
N ALA A 334 -13.05 -8.18 -16.45
CA ALA A 334 -13.41 -9.54 -16.08
C ALA A 334 -13.11 -9.82 -14.60
N LEU A 335 -11.93 -9.44 -14.11
CA LEU A 335 -11.53 -9.59 -12.72
C LEU A 335 -12.47 -8.84 -11.76
N PHE A 336 -12.68 -7.54 -12.01
CA PHE A 336 -13.52 -6.75 -11.12
C PHE A 336 -14.99 -7.16 -11.21
N SER A 337 -15.50 -7.50 -12.39
CA SER A 337 -16.86 -7.99 -12.56
C SER A 337 -17.11 -9.28 -11.79
N ALA A 338 -16.16 -10.23 -11.82
CA ALA A 338 -16.26 -11.47 -11.08
C ALA A 338 -16.22 -11.24 -9.56
N LEU A 339 -15.33 -10.38 -9.07
CA LEU A 339 -15.24 -10.03 -7.65
C LEU A 339 -16.50 -9.29 -7.17
N CYS A 340 -16.96 -8.30 -7.92
CA CYS A 340 -18.19 -7.56 -7.59
C CYS A 340 -19.42 -8.48 -7.57
N LEU A 341 -19.53 -9.38 -8.55
CA LEU A 341 -20.65 -10.32 -8.62
C LEU A 341 -20.63 -11.30 -7.43
N ALA A 342 -19.45 -11.85 -7.09
CA ALA A 342 -19.29 -12.75 -5.96
C ALA A 342 -19.68 -12.09 -4.63
N LEU A 343 -19.25 -10.86 -4.40
CA LEU A 343 -19.58 -10.10 -3.19
C LEU A 343 -21.04 -9.67 -3.17
N ALA A 344 -21.61 -9.19 -4.30
CA ALA A 344 -22.99 -8.78 -4.38
C ALA A 344 -23.97 -9.94 -4.16
N ALA A 345 -23.56 -11.18 -4.45
CA ALA A 345 -24.38 -12.38 -4.21
C ALA A 345 -24.73 -12.59 -2.73
N PHE A 346 -23.92 -12.11 -1.79
CA PHE A 346 -24.22 -12.17 -0.36
C PHE A 346 -25.30 -11.20 0.09
N ALA A 347 -25.48 -10.11 -0.64
CA ALA A 347 -26.40 -9.06 -0.26
C ALA A 347 -27.85 -9.44 -0.51
N ARG A 348 -28.76 -8.87 0.28
CA ARG A 348 -30.21 -9.06 0.20
C ARG A 348 -30.94 -7.88 -0.42
N SER A 349 -30.34 -6.71 -0.30
CA SER A 349 -30.85 -5.46 -0.86
C SER A 349 -29.74 -4.69 -1.56
N THR A 350 -30.13 -3.79 -2.42
CA THR A 350 -29.22 -2.90 -3.14
C THR A 350 -28.35 -2.07 -2.18
N LYS A 351 -28.88 -1.63 -1.03
CA LYS A 351 -28.13 -0.91 -0.01
C LYS A 351 -27.05 -1.79 0.64
N GLU A 352 -27.42 -3.01 1.01
CA GLU A 352 -26.50 -3.98 1.59
C GLU A 352 -25.40 -4.37 0.60
N GLY A 353 -25.74 -4.54 -0.69
CA GLY A 353 -24.78 -4.81 -1.76
C GLY A 353 -23.71 -3.74 -1.89
N GLN A 354 -24.09 -2.48 -1.78
CA GLN A 354 -23.12 -1.38 -1.76
C GLN A 354 -22.15 -1.48 -0.57
N TYR A 355 -22.62 -1.83 0.62
CA TYR A 355 -21.75 -2.01 1.79
C TYR A 355 -20.78 -3.19 1.64
N TYR A 356 -21.21 -4.30 1.06
CA TYR A 356 -20.32 -5.45 0.83
C TYR A 356 -19.22 -5.20 -0.22
N LEU A 357 -19.46 -4.26 -1.15
CA LEU A 357 -18.47 -3.89 -2.15
C LEU A 357 -17.47 -2.81 -1.66
N MET A 358 -17.79 -2.07 -0.59
CA MET A 358 -16.88 -1.07 -0.02
C MET A 358 -15.48 -1.61 0.36
N PRO A 359 -15.36 -2.78 1.01
CA PRO A 359 -14.04 -3.36 1.29
C PRO A 359 -13.21 -3.64 0.05
N LEU A 360 -13.85 -4.04 -1.07
CA LEU A 360 -13.15 -4.24 -2.34
C LEU A 360 -12.54 -2.93 -2.84
N LEU A 361 -13.28 -1.83 -2.77
CA LEU A 361 -12.78 -0.51 -3.11
C LEU A 361 -11.63 -0.09 -2.19
N MET A 362 -11.78 -0.30 -0.87
CA MET A 362 -10.76 0.04 0.14
C MET A 362 -9.45 -0.73 -0.06
N VAL A 363 -9.50 -1.99 -0.50
CA VAL A 363 -8.31 -2.78 -0.80
C VAL A 363 -7.72 -2.40 -2.17
N THR A 364 -8.57 -2.13 -3.16
CA THR A 364 -8.10 -1.82 -4.52
C THR A 364 -7.41 -0.45 -4.59
N MET A 365 -7.90 0.55 -3.83
CA MET A 365 -7.33 1.92 -3.86
C MET A 365 -5.83 1.99 -3.53
N PRO A 366 -5.33 1.43 -2.41
CA PRO A 366 -3.90 1.40 -2.13
C PRO A 366 -3.09 0.69 -3.23
N LEU A 367 -3.61 -0.41 -3.80
CA LEU A 367 -2.93 -1.17 -4.86
C LEU A 367 -2.81 -0.38 -6.17
N VAL A 368 -3.77 0.49 -6.45
CA VAL A 368 -3.78 1.39 -7.62
C VAL A 368 -2.89 2.62 -7.40
N ILE A 369 -2.83 3.14 -6.17
CA ILE A 369 -2.05 4.33 -5.81
C ILE A 369 -0.56 4.00 -5.65
N LEU A 370 -0.22 2.80 -5.18
CA LEU A 370 1.17 2.38 -4.97
C LEU A 370 2.11 2.66 -6.17
N PRO A 371 1.71 2.38 -7.43
CA PRO A 371 2.50 2.72 -8.62
C PRO A 371 2.75 4.21 -8.85
N MET A 372 2.02 5.10 -8.18
CA MET A 372 2.19 6.55 -8.28
C MET A 372 3.39 7.04 -7.47
N THR A 373 3.78 6.30 -6.43
CA THR A 373 4.86 6.69 -5.54
C THR A 373 6.21 6.68 -6.26
N PRO A 374 7.07 7.69 -6.04
CA PRO A 374 8.42 7.70 -6.57
C PRO A 374 9.21 6.45 -6.13
N GLY A 375 9.97 5.85 -7.04
CA GLY A 375 10.80 4.68 -6.75
C GLY A 375 10.07 3.33 -6.86
N VAL A 376 8.75 3.28 -7.04
CA VAL A 376 8.04 2.04 -7.34
C VAL A 376 8.12 1.76 -8.84
N GLU A 377 8.88 0.73 -9.19
CA GLU A 377 9.13 0.31 -10.57
C GLU A 377 8.57 -1.08 -10.83
N LEU A 378 8.45 -1.45 -12.12
CA LEU A 378 8.05 -2.78 -12.54
C LEU A 378 9.18 -3.78 -12.29
N THR A 379 9.09 -4.49 -11.17
CA THR A 379 9.99 -5.57 -10.78
C THR A 379 9.24 -6.90 -10.73
N LEU A 380 9.96 -8.03 -10.61
CA LEU A 380 9.29 -9.32 -10.48
C LEU A 380 8.37 -9.36 -9.25
N GLY A 381 8.79 -8.80 -8.11
CA GLY A 381 7.96 -8.69 -6.91
C GLY A 381 6.68 -7.92 -7.17
N ASN A 382 6.79 -6.71 -7.72
CA ASN A 382 5.65 -5.84 -7.97
C ASN A 382 4.71 -6.40 -9.07
N SER A 383 5.22 -7.19 -10.02
CA SER A 383 4.42 -7.86 -11.06
C SER A 383 3.52 -8.97 -10.51
N LEU A 384 3.85 -9.53 -9.34
CA LEU A 384 3.07 -10.55 -8.65
C LEU A 384 1.96 -9.96 -7.76
N ILE A 385 1.91 -8.66 -7.57
CA ILE A 385 0.84 -8.00 -6.83
C ILE A 385 -0.36 -7.77 -7.76
N PRO A 386 -1.54 -8.34 -7.48
CA PRO A 386 -2.73 -8.11 -8.29
C PRO A 386 -3.04 -6.61 -8.40
N VAL A 387 -3.58 -6.17 -9.52
CA VAL A 387 -3.89 -4.76 -9.84
C VAL A 387 -2.61 -3.91 -10.01
N THR A 388 -1.73 -3.83 -9.02
CA THR A 388 -0.47 -3.06 -9.06
C THR A 388 0.41 -3.49 -10.23
N GLY A 389 0.56 -4.80 -10.46
CA GLY A 389 1.34 -5.33 -11.59
C GLY A 389 0.82 -4.85 -12.96
N ILE A 390 -0.51 -4.81 -13.14
CA ILE A 390 -1.12 -4.32 -14.39
C ILE A 390 -0.88 -2.82 -14.55
N VAL A 391 -1.07 -2.02 -13.49
CA VAL A 391 -0.85 -0.56 -13.54
C VAL A 391 0.60 -0.26 -13.91
N LEU A 392 1.57 -0.94 -13.29
CA LEU A 392 3.00 -0.77 -13.60
C LEU A 392 3.35 -1.25 -15.01
N LEU A 393 2.76 -2.35 -15.48
CA LEU A 393 2.94 -2.86 -16.83
C LEU A 393 2.45 -1.84 -17.87
N LEU A 394 1.25 -1.29 -17.67
CA LEU A 394 0.68 -0.26 -18.52
C LEU A 394 1.51 1.02 -18.48
N ARG A 395 1.97 1.44 -17.30
CA ARG A 395 2.88 2.57 -17.14
C ARG A 395 4.15 2.38 -17.98
N SER A 396 4.82 1.24 -17.86
CA SER A 396 6.03 0.92 -18.64
C SER A 396 5.75 0.89 -20.15
N ALA A 397 4.59 0.38 -20.57
CA ALA A 397 4.17 0.39 -21.97
C ALA A 397 3.97 1.81 -22.50
N LEU A 398 3.37 2.69 -21.71
CA LEU A 398 3.13 4.10 -22.08
C LEU A 398 4.43 4.93 -22.11
N GLU A 399 5.37 4.61 -21.22
CA GLU A 399 6.71 5.20 -21.20
C GLU A 399 7.58 4.72 -22.36
N GLY A 400 7.17 3.65 -23.09
CA GLY A 400 7.88 3.09 -24.23
C GLY A 400 8.92 2.03 -23.86
N ASN A 401 8.90 1.53 -22.62
CA ASN A 401 9.83 0.51 -22.12
C ASN A 401 9.38 -0.91 -22.49
N TYR A 402 9.22 -1.20 -23.79
CA TYR A 402 8.63 -2.46 -24.29
C TYR A 402 9.39 -3.72 -23.89
N MET A 403 10.71 -3.65 -23.72
CA MET A 403 11.50 -4.79 -23.24
C MET A 403 11.11 -5.18 -21.81
N GLN A 404 10.87 -4.22 -20.94
CA GLN A 404 10.36 -4.45 -19.59
C GLN A 404 8.94 -5.02 -19.62
N VAL A 405 8.08 -4.48 -20.49
CA VAL A 405 6.72 -5.01 -20.69
C VAL A 405 6.76 -6.48 -21.08
N LEU A 406 7.57 -6.86 -22.08
CA LEU A 406 7.67 -8.24 -22.55
C LEU A 406 8.20 -9.19 -21.46
N GLN A 407 9.16 -8.74 -20.66
CA GLN A 407 9.74 -9.53 -19.57
C GLN A 407 8.75 -9.83 -18.46
N PHE A 408 7.91 -8.85 -18.08
CA PHE A 408 6.98 -8.97 -16.94
C PHE A 408 5.53 -9.26 -17.34
N LEU A 409 5.22 -9.33 -18.63
CA LEU A 409 3.89 -9.70 -19.11
C LEU A 409 3.45 -11.09 -18.61
N PRO A 410 4.28 -12.15 -18.68
CA PRO A 410 3.85 -13.47 -18.23
C PRO A 410 3.43 -13.53 -16.76
N PRO A 411 4.20 -13.04 -15.77
CA PRO A 411 3.78 -13.06 -14.37
C PRO A 411 2.53 -12.20 -14.12
N VAL A 412 2.40 -11.02 -14.75
CA VAL A 412 1.20 -10.18 -14.61
C VAL A 412 -0.04 -10.88 -15.16
N VAL A 413 0.05 -11.50 -16.35
CA VAL A 413 -1.06 -12.25 -16.95
C VAL A 413 -1.42 -13.47 -16.10
N ALA A 414 -0.43 -14.19 -15.57
CA ALA A 414 -0.66 -15.36 -14.71
C ALA A 414 -1.40 -14.98 -13.42
N VAL A 415 -0.98 -13.91 -12.75
CA VAL A 415 -1.63 -13.43 -11.51
C VAL A 415 -3.04 -12.91 -11.80
N THR A 416 -3.21 -12.11 -12.84
CA THR A 416 -4.51 -11.54 -13.20
C THR A 416 -5.48 -12.62 -13.66
N GLY A 417 -5.04 -13.51 -14.55
CA GLY A 417 -5.84 -14.63 -15.05
C GLY A 417 -6.19 -15.62 -13.95
N GLY A 418 -5.22 -15.95 -13.08
CA GLY A 418 -5.45 -16.78 -11.90
C GLY A 418 -6.45 -16.16 -10.92
N GLY A 419 -6.30 -14.86 -10.65
CA GLY A 419 -7.23 -14.09 -9.82
C GLY A 419 -8.64 -14.05 -10.42
N CYS A 420 -8.75 -13.81 -11.72
CA CYS A 420 -10.02 -13.84 -12.44
C CYS A 420 -10.68 -15.22 -12.38
N PHE A 421 -9.93 -16.30 -12.63
CA PHE A 421 -10.43 -17.66 -12.55
C PHE A 421 -10.95 -17.99 -11.15
N LEU A 422 -10.20 -17.65 -10.11
CA LEU A 422 -10.60 -17.87 -8.72
C LEU A 422 -11.85 -17.07 -8.35
N ALA A 423 -11.93 -15.80 -8.80
CA ALA A 423 -13.09 -14.95 -8.56
C ALA A 423 -14.36 -15.48 -9.25
N ILE A 424 -14.26 -15.94 -10.51
CA ILE A 424 -15.37 -16.55 -11.25
C ILE A 424 -15.84 -17.82 -10.53
N ARG A 425 -14.90 -18.70 -10.16
CA ARG A 425 -15.23 -19.92 -9.43
C ARG A 425 -15.92 -19.61 -8.10
N TRP A 426 -15.40 -18.63 -7.37
CA TRP A 426 -16.02 -18.17 -6.13
C TRP A 426 -17.45 -17.65 -6.36
N ALA A 427 -17.69 -16.85 -7.41
CA ALA A 427 -19.02 -16.39 -7.77
C ALA A 427 -19.98 -17.55 -8.05
N ILE A 428 -19.55 -18.57 -8.82
CA ILE A 428 -20.35 -19.77 -9.10
C ILE A 428 -20.67 -20.52 -7.80
N ASP A 429 -19.70 -20.72 -6.92
CA ASP A 429 -19.88 -21.40 -5.64
C ASP A 429 -20.90 -20.69 -4.75
N GLN A 430 -20.90 -19.33 -4.76
CA GLN A 430 -21.90 -18.53 -4.02
C GLN A 430 -23.34 -18.73 -4.55
N PHE A 431 -23.52 -18.76 -5.87
CA PHE A 431 -24.83 -19.03 -6.48
C PHE A 431 -25.30 -20.48 -6.31
N ASN A 432 -24.39 -21.43 -6.06
CA ASN A 432 -24.74 -22.80 -5.73
C ASN A 432 -25.14 -22.98 -4.25
N SER A 433 -24.78 -22.01 -3.39
CA SER A 433 -25.06 -22.09 -1.96
C SER A 433 -26.47 -21.57 -1.64
N GLU A 434 -27.38 -22.46 -1.23
CA GLU A 434 -28.76 -22.11 -0.86
C GLU A 434 -28.81 -21.17 0.35
N SER A 435 -27.90 -21.34 1.31
CA SER A 435 -27.77 -20.47 2.47
C SER A 435 -27.43 -19.00 2.13
N VAL A 436 -26.82 -18.76 0.98
CA VAL A 436 -26.52 -17.41 0.48
C VAL A 436 -27.69 -16.84 -0.30
N LEU A 437 -28.37 -17.67 -1.10
CA LEU A 437 -29.49 -17.24 -1.95
C LEU A 437 -30.76 -16.93 -1.15
N PHE A 438 -31.09 -17.75 -0.15
CA PHE A 438 -32.34 -17.67 0.61
C PHE A 438 -32.16 -17.18 2.06
N ARG A 439 -31.10 -16.47 2.32
CA ARG A 439 -30.80 -15.91 3.65
C ARG A 439 -31.88 -14.90 4.07
N GLU A 440 -32.64 -15.20 5.15
CA GLU A 440 -33.66 -14.30 5.70
C GLU A 440 -33.08 -13.10 6.44
N SER A 441 -33.85 -12.02 6.59
CA SER A 441 -33.41 -10.79 7.24
C SER A 441 -33.33 -10.97 8.76
N GLU A 442 -32.16 -11.27 9.28
CA GLU A 442 -31.88 -11.01 10.71
C GLU A 442 -31.70 -9.50 10.89
N ARG A 443 -32.57 -8.86 11.64
CA ARG A 443 -32.33 -7.49 12.12
C ARG A 443 -31.13 -7.57 13.06
N LEU A 444 -30.06 -6.92 12.72
CA LEU A 444 -28.92 -6.70 13.63
C LEU A 444 -29.41 -5.82 14.79
N ASP A 445 -30.01 -6.44 15.80
CA ASP A 445 -30.22 -5.80 17.10
C ASP A 445 -28.95 -6.03 17.92
N ALA A 446 -28.12 -4.98 18.00
CA ALA A 446 -26.87 -5.03 18.74
C ALA A 446 -27.07 -5.40 20.21
N GLY A 447 -28.22 -5.02 20.81
CA GLY A 447 -28.57 -5.37 22.19
C GLY A 447 -28.87 -6.85 22.33
N LEU A 448 -29.67 -7.43 21.43
CA LEU A 448 -29.94 -8.87 21.38
C LEU A 448 -28.66 -9.66 21.06
N TRP A 449 -27.83 -9.17 20.14
CA TRP A 449 -26.57 -9.82 19.80
C TRP A 449 -25.62 -9.89 21.01
N VAL A 450 -25.45 -8.78 21.74
CA VAL A 450 -24.66 -8.74 22.98
C VAL A 450 -25.27 -9.67 24.04
N HIS A 451 -26.59 -9.68 24.20
CA HIS A 451 -27.28 -10.55 25.17
C HIS A 451 -27.07 -12.03 24.85
N HIS A 452 -27.22 -12.46 23.60
CA HIS A 452 -26.94 -13.81 23.15
C HIS A 452 -25.47 -14.20 23.31
N LEU A 453 -24.54 -13.26 23.06
CA LEU A 453 -23.11 -13.47 23.22
C LEU A 453 -22.72 -13.91 24.64
N PHE A 454 -23.41 -13.39 25.67
CA PHE A 454 -23.15 -13.71 27.06
C PHE A 454 -24.02 -14.84 27.62
N LYS A 455 -25.22 -15.05 27.07
CA LYS A 455 -26.17 -16.02 27.60
C LYS A 455 -25.97 -17.42 27.02
N ASP A 456 -25.66 -17.53 25.74
CA ASP A 456 -25.54 -18.80 25.00
C ASP A 456 -24.06 -19.16 24.78
N ARG A 457 -23.30 -19.30 25.89
CA ARG A 457 -21.88 -19.65 25.85
C ARG A 457 -21.67 -21.05 25.29
N GLN A 458 -21.08 -21.13 24.09
CA GLN A 458 -20.66 -22.41 23.51
C GLN A 458 -19.33 -22.89 24.15
N PRO A 459 -19.02 -24.20 24.09
CA PRO A 459 -17.74 -24.73 24.59
C PRO A 459 -16.51 -24.14 23.90
N THR A 460 -16.62 -23.73 22.63
CA THR A 460 -15.59 -23.07 21.83
C THR A 460 -16.16 -21.83 21.16
N PRO A 461 -15.34 -20.83 20.82
CA PRO A 461 -15.82 -19.59 20.24
C PRO A 461 -16.45 -19.82 18.86
N THR A 462 -17.41 -18.98 18.48
CA THR A 462 -17.98 -18.98 17.12
C THR A 462 -17.00 -18.41 16.12
N ALA A 463 -17.21 -18.66 14.82
CA ALA A 463 -16.40 -18.08 13.74
C ALA A 463 -16.44 -16.53 13.76
N ALA A 464 -17.59 -15.94 14.09
CA ALA A 464 -17.73 -14.50 14.24
C ALA A 464 -16.90 -13.94 15.42
N ALA A 465 -16.85 -14.64 16.55
CA ALA A 465 -16.01 -14.27 17.69
C ALA A 465 -14.52 -14.37 17.34
N ALA A 466 -14.12 -15.36 16.55
CA ALA A 466 -12.74 -15.50 16.06
C ALA A 466 -12.32 -14.32 15.14
N VAL A 467 -13.19 -13.94 14.19
CA VAL A 467 -12.95 -12.76 13.33
C VAL A 467 -12.88 -11.50 14.17
N PHE A 468 -13.81 -11.31 15.12
CA PHE A 468 -13.83 -10.15 15.99
C PHE A 468 -12.55 -10.03 16.83
N CYS A 469 -12.07 -11.15 17.40
CA CYS A 469 -10.80 -11.20 18.12
C CYS A 469 -9.61 -10.82 17.22
N GLY A 470 -9.52 -11.44 16.05
CA GLY A 470 -8.44 -11.16 15.09
C GLY A 470 -8.43 -9.71 14.63
N VAL A 471 -9.58 -9.14 14.28
CA VAL A 471 -9.72 -7.72 13.91
C VAL A 471 -9.37 -6.80 15.07
N THR A 472 -9.81 -7.12 16.29
CA THR A 472 -9.47 -6.33 17.50
C THR A 472 -7.96 -6.28 17.71
N ILE A 473 -7.27 -7.43 17.62
CA ILE A 473 -5.80 -7.50 17.74
C ILE A 473 -5.13 -6.63 16.66
N LEU A 474 -5.58 -6.72 15.41
CA LEU A 474 -5.02 -5.93 14.31
C LEU A 474 -5.23 -4.43 14.50
N LEU A 475 -6.42 -4.01 14.92
CA LEU A 475 -6.73 -2.60 15.19
C LEU A 475 -5.90 -2.04 16.33
N ILE A 476 -5.84 -2.74 17.47
CA ILE A 476 -5.04 -2.28 18.63
C ILE A 476 -3.57 -2.18 18.21
N LYS A 477 -3.04 -3.18 17.47
CA LYS A 477 -1.66 -3.17 17.01
C LYS A 477 -1.38 -2.04 16.03
N PHE A 478 -2.31 -1.75 15.12
CA PHE A 478 -2.21 -0.61 14.20
C PHE A 478 -2.12 0.72 14.96
N PHE A 479 -3.06 0.99 15.87
CA PHE A 479 -3.03 2.24 16.66
C PHE A 479 -1.79 2.33 17.55
N MET A 480 -1.36 1.21 18.13
CA MET A 480 -0.12 1.16 18.89
C MET A 480 1.10 1.49 18.02
N SER A 481 1.17 0.97 16.80
CA SER A 481 2.28 1.28 15.87
C SER A 481 2.32 2.76 15.46
N CYS A 482 1.15 3.43 15.41
CA CYS A 482 1.08 4.86 15.16
C CYS A 482 1.49 5.70 16.39
N ALA A 483 1.28 5.17 17.60
CA ALA A 483 1.53 5.89 18.86
C ALA A 483 2.96 5.68 19.40
N MET A 484 3.61 4.57 19.06
CA MET A 484 4.95 4.22 19.55
C MET A 484 6.03 4.66 18.58
N SER A 485 7.07 5.30 19.10
CA SER A 485 8.29 5.59 18.35
C SER A 485 9.15 4.32 18.20
N MET A 486 10.04 4.32 17.20
CA MET A 486 11.04 3.24 17.04
C MET A 486 11.90 3.11 18.31
N PRO A 487 12.16 1.87 18.79
CA PRO A 487 12.97 1.64 19.97
C PRO A 487 14.41 2.14 19.73
N LYS A 488 14.98 2.80 20.73
CA LYS A 488 16.34 3.38 20.66
C LYS A 488 17.41 2.40 21.14
N ASP A 489 17.07 1.56 22.08
CA ASP A 489 17.96 0.59 22.70
C ASP A 489 17.26 -0.76 22.94
N PHE A 490 18.00 -1.72 23.50
CA PHE A 490 17.47 -3.06 23.76
C PHE A 490 16.40 -3.07 24.85
N ASN A 491 16.44 -2.15 25.82
CA ASN A 491 15.41 -2.08 26.88
C ASN A 491 14.08 -1.57 26.33
N ASP A 492 14.11 -0.49 25.53
CA ASP A 492 12.93 -0.01 24.82
C ASP A 492 12.32 -1.11 23.94
N PHE A 493 13.16 -1.86 23.23
CA PHE A 493 12.74 -2.99 22.41
C PHE A 493 12.07 -4.09 23.24
N THR A 494 12.64 -4.47 24.40
CA THR A 494 12.04 -5.51 25.25
C THR A 494 10.70 -5.08 25.82
N VAL A 495 10.56 -3.82 26.27
CA VAL A 495 9.28 -3.26 26.75
C VAL A 495 8.24 -3.30 25.63
N MET A 496 8.62 -2.86 24.43
CA MET A 496 7.74 -2.88 23.25
C MET A 496 7.25 -4.31 22.96
N ILE A 497 8.12 -5.31 22.97
CA ILE A 497 7.75 -6.71 22.75
C ILE A 497 6.81 -7.22 23.84
N VAL A 498 7.16 -7.00 25.11
CA VAL A 498 6.32 -7.47 26.24
C VAL A 498 4.94 -6.86 26.20
N VAL A 499 4.83 -5.55 25.98
CA VAL A 499 3.54 -4.86 25.87
C VAL A 499 2.76 -5.40 24.65
N THR A 500 3.40 -5.54 23.51
CA THR A 500 2.75 -6.07 22.31
C THR A 500 2.22 -7.48 22.54
N GLN A 501 3.01 -8.37 23.12
CA GLN A 501 2.64 -9.77 23.29
C GLN A 501 1.59 -9.95 24.39
N LEU A 502 1.74 -9.30 25.54
CA LEU A 502 0.83 -9.48 26.66
C LEU A 502 -0.46 -8.67 26.54
N ALA A 503 -0.36 -7.38 26.22
CA ALA A 503 -1.53 -6.51 26.20
C ALA A 503 -2.29 -6.52 24.88
N VAL A 504 -1.59 -6.65 23.74
CA VAL A 504 -2.22 -6.52 22.42
C VAL A 504 -2.62 -7.89 21.84
N ILE A 505 -1.76 -8.91 21.96
CA ILE A 505 -2.01 -10.21 21.33
C ILE A 505 -2.77 -11.14 22.26
N VAL A 506 -2.23 -11.45 23.43
CA VAL A 506 -2.84 -12.50 24.27
C VAL A 506 -3.99 -12.00 25.12
N ALA A 507 -3.96 -10.77 25.63
CA ALA A 507 -5.02 -10.28 26.53
C ALA A 507 -6.42 -10.29 25.90
N PRO A 508 -6.65 -9.79 24.66
CA PRO A 508 -7.96 -9.87 24.02
C PRO A 508 -8.45 -11.31 23.86
N ALA A 509 -7.58 -12.22 23.45
CA ALA A 509 -7.92 -13.63 23.25
C ALA A 509 -8.26 -14.34 24.57
N LEU A 510 -7.51 -14.09 25.65
CA LEU A 510 -7.79 -14.64 26.96
C LEU A 510 -9.08 -14.03 27.55
N PHE A 511 -9.26 -12.71 27.43
CA PHE A 511 -10.48 -12.05 27.86
C PHE A 511 -11.70 -12.66 27.17
N MET A 512 -11.67 -12.77 25.84
CA MET A 512 -12.77 -13.38 25.09
C MET A 512 -12.94 -14.86 25.41
N THR A 513 -11.88 -15.61 25.68
CA THR A 513 -11.98 -17.01 26.13
C THR A 513 -12.75 -17.11 27.44
N LEU A 514 -12.46 -16.27 28.40
CA LEU A 514 -13.10 -16.31 29.73
C LEU A 514 -14.57 -15.87 29.69
N PHE A 515 -14.88 -14.86 28.86
CA PHE A 515 -16.22 -14.26 28.87
C PHE A 515 -17.17 -14.86 27.81
N LEU A 516 -16.65 -15.33 26.65
CA LEU A 516 -17.48 -15.79 25.53
C LEU A 516 -17.55 -17.32 25.41
N THR A 517 -16.73 -18.08 26.13
CA THR A 517 -16.74 -19.55 26.05
C THR A 517 -17.01 -20.20 27.39
N SER A 518 -17.61 -21.40 27.35
CA SER A 518 -17.90 -22.19 28.60
C SER A 518 -16.78 -23.17 28.97
N ASP A 519 -15.90 -23.54 27.99
CA ASP A 519 -14.77 -24.45 28.23
C ASP A 519 -13.44 -23.85 27.73
N PRO A 520 -12.75 -23.05 28.55
CA PRO A 520 -11.46 -22.47 28.21
C PRO A 520 -10.39 -23.49 27.84
N ARG A 521 -10.46 -24.71 28.41
CA ARG A 521 -9.48 -25.78 28.11
C ARG A 521 -9.64 -26.31 26.70
N LYS A 522 -10.88 -26.48 26.24
CA LYS A 522 -11.15 -26.88 24.85
C LYS A 522 -10.79 -25.74 23.89
N THR A 523 -11.16 -24.52 24.23
CA THR A 523 -10.89 -23.32 23.40
C THR A 523 -9.41 -23.13 23.18
N LEU A 524 -8.59 -23.20 24.23
CA LEU A 524 -7.14 -22.97 24.15
C LEU A 524 -6.35 -24.24 23.85
N LEU A 525 -7.00 -25.37 23.52
CA LEU A 525 -6.36 -26.65 23.24
C LEU A 525 -5.39 -27.10 24.36
N LEU A 526 -5.74 -26.84 25.63
CA LEU A 526 -4.95 -27.18 26.81
C LEU A 526 -5.14 -28.66 27.18
N ARG A 527 -4.69 -29.54 26.30
CA ARG A 527 -4.71 -30.99 26.46
C ARG A 527 -3.33 -31.56 26.24
N TRP A 528 -3.00 -32.65 26.95
CA TRP A 528 -1.75 -33.35 26.70
C TRP A 528 -1.79 -34.05 25.31
N PRO A 529 -0.79 -33.79 24.46
CA PRO A 529 -0.70 -34.46 23.16
C PRO A 529 -0.25 -35.91 23.30
N LYS A 530 -0.32 -36.70 22.23
CA LYS A 530 0.41 -37.96 22.16
C LYS A 530 1.90 -37.68 22.39
N LEU A 531 2.57 -38.45 23.24
CA LEU A 531 3.93 -38.19 23.70
C LEU A 531 4.92 -38.00 22.53
N LEU A 532 4.78 -38.76 21.46
CA LEU A 532 5.62 -38.65 20.27
C LEU A 532 5.39 -37.35 19.45
N ALA A 533 4.29 -36.66 19.67
CA ALA A 533 4.03 -35.39 18.95
C ALA A 533 5.00 -34.25 19.38
N ILE A 534 5.54 -34.34 20.60
CA ILE A 534 6.50 -33.34 21.11
C ILE A 534 7.85 -33.48 20.36
N PRO A 535 8.56 -34.61 20.37
CA PRO A 535 9.82 -34.74 19.62
C PRO A 535 9.61 -34.58 18.12
N ALA A 536 8.48 -34.99 17.56
CA ALA A 536 8.18 -34.80 16.16
C ALA A 536 8.03 -33.29 15.81
N ALA A 537 7.42 -32.47 16.67
CA ALA A 537 7.30 -31.03 16.47
C ALA A 537 8.67 -30.31 16.56
N LEU A 538 9.51 -30.72 17.51
CA LEU A 538 10.89 -30.22 17.64
C LEU A 538 11.75 -30.58 16.40
N LEU A 539 11.65 -31.82 15.93
CA LEU A 539 12.34 -32.27 14.73
C LEU A 539 11.83 -31.55 13.48
N LEU A 540 10.52 -31.30 13.40
CA LEU A 540 9.92 -30.53 12.30
C LEU A 540 10.44 -29.08 12.31
N ALA A 541 10.57 -28.42 13.46
CA ALA A 541 11.14 -27.09 13.54
C ALA A 541 12.58 -27.05 12.99
N LEU A 542 13.39 -28.07 13.31
CA LEU A 542 14.76 -28.18 12.81
C LEU A 542 14.81 -28.43 11.28
N THR A 543 13.99 -29.33 10.78
CA THR A 543 14.02 -29.75 9.37
C THR A 543 13.38 -28.74 8.43
N ILE A 544 12.37 -28.00 8.86
CA ILE A 544 11.67 -26.99 8.04
C ILE A 544 12.44 -25.66 8.01
N HIS A 545 13.29 -25.39 9.01
CA HIS A 545 14.00 -24.10 9.12
C HIS A 545 14.83 -23.73 7.88
N PRO A 546 15.63 -24.61 7.26
CA PRO A 546 16.34 -24.30 6.02
C PRO A 546 15.41 -23.92 4.86
N VAL A 547 14.24 -24.54 4.79
CA VAL A 547 13.22 -24.26 3.75
C VAL A 547 12.64 -22.86 3.97
N VAL A 548 12.26 -22.53 5.20
CA VAL A 548 11.73 -21.21 5.57
C VAL A 548 12.78 -20.12 5.35
N ASN A 549 14.02 -20.39 5.70
CA ASN A 549 15.14 -19.44 5.46
C ASN A 549 15.34 -19.18 3.96
N ALA A 550 15.34 -20.23 3.11
CA ALA A 550 15.44 -20.08 1.67
C ALA A 550 14.27 -19.25 1.10
N LEU A 551 13.05 -19.49 1.60
CA LEU A 551 11.87 -18.74 1.21
C LEU A 551 11.95 -17.27 1.67
N GLN A 552 12.47 -17.01 2.88
CA GLN A 552 12.71 -15.65 3.37
C GLN A 552 13.71 -14.89 2.48
N VAL A 553 14.80 -15.54 2.08
CA VAL A 553 15.77 -14.95 1.14
C VAL A 553 15.08 -14.61 -0.20
N LEU A 554 14.23 -15.51 -0.71
CA LEU A 554 13.46 -15.27 -1.94
C LEU A 554 12.51 -14.07 -1.77
N VAL A 555 11.75 -14.03 -0.69
CA VAL A 555 10.80 -12.94 -0.40
C VAL A 555 11.52 -11.60 -0.26
N VAL A 556 12.65 -11.54 0.44
CA VAL A 556 13.46 -10.31 0.56
C VAL A 556 14.07 -9.89 -0.78
N LYS A 557 14.39 -10.83 -1.66
CA LYS A 557 14.86 -10.53 -3.02
C LYS A 557 13.75 -9.94 -3.89
N LEU A 558 12.52 -10.42 -3.75
CA LEU A 558 11.34 -9.90 -4.47
C LEU A 558 10.88 -8.56 -3.89
N TYR A 559 10.90 -8.42 -2.58
CA TYR A 559 10.45 -7.26 -1.81
C TYR A 559 11.56 -6.83 -0.86
N PRO A 560 12.49 -5.97 -1.29
CA PRO A 560 13.60 -5.52 -0.44
C PRO A 560 13.11 -4.84 0.84
N VAL A 561 13.82 -5.10 1.95
CA VAL A 561 13.53 -4.51 3.26
C VAL A 561 14.09 -3.07 3.28
N SER A 562 13.34 -2.13 3.87
CA SER A 562 13.78 -0.74 4.02
C SER A 562 15.03 -0.62 4.90
N THR A 563 15.81 0.45 4.70
CA THR A 563 17.02 0.74 5.49
C THR A 563 16.71 0.97 6.96
N GLU A 564 15.53 1.53 7.27
CA GLU A 564 15.07 1.78 8.63
C GLU A 564 14.86 0.47 9.43
N LEU A 565 14.29 -0.56 8.81
CA LEU A 565 14.12 -1.87 9.44
C LEU A 565 15.44 -2.59 9.66
N LYS A 566 16.49 -2.32 8.85
CA LYS A 566 17.84 -2.85 9.08
C LYS A 566 18.49 -2.26 10.33
N ALA A 567 18.09 -1.06 10.77
CA ALA A 567 18.59 -0.45 12.00
C ALA A 567 18.22 -1.27 13.25
N ILE A 568 17.12 -2.03 13.22
CA ILE A 568 16.69 -2.92 14.31
C ILE A 568 17.73 -4.03 14.55
N GLU A 569 18.43 -4.50 13.52
CA GLU A 569 19.53 -5.47 13.69
C GLU A 569 20.66 -4.94 14.59
N GLY A 570 20.87 -3.61 14.60
CA GLY A 570 21.80 -2.94 15.49
C GLY A 570 21.40 -3.04 16.96
N ILE A 571 20.10 -3.03 17.25
CA ILE A 571 19.57 -3.14 18.61
C ILE A 571 19.80 -4.55 19.18
N PHE A 572 19.72 -5.59 18.35
CA PHE A 572 19.95 -6.97 18.79
C PHE A 572 21.40 -7.19 19.27
N LYS A 573 22.36 -6.45 18.72
CA LYS A 573 23.77 -6.49 19.17
C LYS A 573 23.99 -5.90 20.55
N GLN A 574 23.03 -5.10 21.06
CA GLN A 574 23.07 -4.51 22.39
C GLN A 574 22.48 -5.45 23.46
N ALA A 575 21.93 -6.61 23.07
CA ALA A 575 21.37 -7.57 24.01
C ALA A 575 22.45 -8.07 24.99
N PRO A 576 22.14 -8.14 26.31
CA PRO A 576 23.14 -8.58 27.32
C PRO A 576 23.63 -10.00 27.08
N SER A 577 22.85 -10.89 26.51
CA SER A 577 23.24 -12.24 26.11
C SER A 577 22.28 -12.79 25.04
N PHE A 578 22.70 -13.85 24.34
CA PHE A 578 21.86 -14.60 23.40
C PHE A 578 20.54 -15.10 24.04
N TRP A 579 20.57 -15.49 25.30
CA TRP A 579 19.38 -15.98 26.00
C TRP A 579 18.33 -14.90 26.22
N HIS A 580 18.70 -13.62 26.36
CA HIS A 580 17.74 -12.52 26.40
C HIS A 580 17.01 -12.41 25.06
N LEU A 581 17.70 -12.53 23.94
CA LEU A 581 17.05 -12.56 22.62
C LEU A 581 16.09 -13.75 22.51
N VAL A 582 16.49 -14.95 22.96
CA VAL A 582 15.64 -16.14 22.94
C VAL A 582 14.36 -15.93 23.76
N ILE A 583 14.47 -15.36 24.96
CA ILE A 583 13.31 -15.12 25.83
C ILE A 583 12.34 -14.13 25.17
N PHE A 584 12.83 -12.98 24.71
CA PHE A 584 11.95 -11.90 24.22
C PHE A 584 11.48 -12.09 22.77
N ILE A 585 12.25 -12.79 21.92
CA ILE A 585 11.91 -12.96 20.50
C ILE A 585 11.36 -14.36 20.20
N ALA A 586 11.68 -15.38 21.00
CA ALA A 586 11.23 -16.74 20.75
C ALA A 586 10.20 -17.23 21.79
N VAL A 587 10.50 -17.13 23.09
CA VAL A 587 9.65 -17.78 24.11
C VAL A 587 8.37 -16.99 24.37
N ILE A 588 8.45 -15.70 24.69
CA ILE A 588 7.29 -14.86 24.99
C ILE A 588 6.34 -14.77 23.80
N PRO A 589 6.81 -14.45 22.59
CA PRO A 589 5.93 -14.42 21.43
C PRO A 589 5.26 -15.77 21.14
N ALA A 590 6.01 -16.86 21.16
CA ALA A 590 5.45 -18.19 20.87
C ALA A 590 4.31 -18.57 21.84
N ILE A 591 4.44 -18.28 23.11
CA ILE A 591 3.37 -18.60 24.09
C ILE A 591 2.15 -17.70 23.83
N CYS A 592 2.34 -16.39 23.71
CA CYS A 592 1.25 -15.44 23.55
C CYS A 592 0.51 -15.62 22.22
N GLU A 593 1.25 -15.77 21.15
CA GLU A 593 0.69 -15.92 19.81
C GLU A 593 0.00 -17.26 19.60
N GLU A 594 0.54 -18.35 20.13
CA GLU A 594 -0.14 -19.65 20.02
C GLU A 594 -1.45 -19.66 20.82
N LEU A 595 -1.50 -19.07 22.03
CA LEU A 595 -2.73 -18.95 22.80
C LEU A 595 -3.81 -18.15 22.07
N ALA A 596 -3.42 -17.07 21.38
CA ALA A 596 -4.36 -16.25 20.63
C ALA A 596 -4.80 -16.93 19.33
N PHE A 597 -3.84 -17.36 18.49
CA PHE A 597 -4.13 -17.79 17.13
C PHE A 597 -4.50 -19.28 17.03
N ARG A 598 -3.85 -20.19 17.77
CA ARG A 598 -4.16 -21.63 17.75
C ARG A 598 -5.14 -22.00 18.86
N GLY A 599 -5.13 -21.27 19.97
CA GLY A 599 -6.14 -21.38 20.99
C GLY A 599 -7.47 -20.80 20.50
N PHE A 600 -7.68 -19.52 20.65
CA PHE A 600 -9.00 -18.88 20.46
C PHE A 600 -9.42 -18.80 18.98
N ILE A 601 -8.58 -18.21 18.10
CA ILE A 601 -8.96 -17.89 16.72
C ILE A 601 -9.17 -19.15 15.88
N LEU A 602 -8.25 -20.12 15.92
CA LEU A 602 -8.37 -21.37 15.18
C LEU A 602 -9.57 -22.18 15.69
N SER A 603 -9.78 -22.28 17.00
CA SER A 603 -10.91 -22.99 17.59
C SER A 603 -12.24 -22.42 17.11
N GLY A 604 -12.35 -21.10 16.97
CA GLY A 604 -13.54 -20.46 16.41
C GLY A 604 -13.71 -20.73 14.91
N PHE A 605 -12.65 -20.68 14.12
CA PHE A 605 -12.75 -20.98 12.69
C PHE A 605 -13.07 -22.44 12.38
N ARG A 606 -12.88 -23.39 13.31
CA ARG A 606 -13.30 -24.79 13.12
C ARG A 606 -14.80 -24.93 12.91
N HIS A 607 -15.60 -23.99 13.40
CA HIS A 607 -17.05 -23.92 13.11
C HIS A 607 -17.41 -23.58 11.65
N VAL A 608 -16.43 -23.27 10.79
CA VAL A 608 -16.64 -23.14 9.33
C VAL A 608 -16.84 -24.50 8.64
N GLY A 609 -16.69 -25.61 9.37
CA GLY A 609 -16.95 -26.96 8.87
C GLY A 609 -15.84 -27.58 8.00
N HIS A 610 -14.68 -26.92 7.87
CA HIS A 610 -13.57 -27.41 7.04
C HIS A 610 -12.22 -27.10 7.69
N LYS A 611 -11.46 -28.14 8.06
CA LYS A 611 -10.17 -27.97 8.77
C LYS A 611 -9.17 -27.06 8.05
N TRP A 612 -9.03 -27.20 6.73
CA TRP A 612 -8.08 -26.42 5.97
C TRP A 612 -8.47 -24.94 5.86
N ARG A 613 -9.78 -24.64 5.74
CA ARG A 613 -10.28 -23.27 5.79
C ARG A 613 -9.98 -22.62 7.15
N ALA A 614 -10.21 -23.35 8.22
CA ALA A 614 -9.91 -22.88 9.58
C ALA A 614 -8.41 -22.57 9.77
N ILE A 615 -7.54 -23.49 9.31
CA ILE A 615 -6.08 -23.33 9.39
C ILE A 615 -5.62 -22.10 8.59
N VAL A 616 -6.09 -21.97 7.35
CA VAL A 616 -5.68 -20.86 6.47
C VAL A 616 -6.16 -19.52 7.01
N TYR A 617 -7.41 -19.41 7.47
CA TYR A 617 -7.93 -18.17 8.04
C TYR A 617 -7.16 -17.75 9.30
N ALA A 618 -6.90 -18.68 10.21
CA ALA A 618 -6.09 -18.40 11.40
C ALA A 618 -4.64 -18.00 11.04
N ALA A 619 -4.04 -18.62 10.02
CA ALA A 619 -2.70 -18.31 9.54
C ALA A 619 -2.63 -16.92 8.86
N ILE A 620 -3.68 -16.50 8.15
CA ILE A 620 -3.76 -15.16 7.56
C ILE A 620 -3.80 -14.10 8.67
N PHE A 621 -4.67 -14.25 9.68
CA PHE A 621 -4.70 -13.32 10.81
C PHE A 621 -3.34 -13.26 11.52
N PHE A 622 -2.72 -14.43 11.76
CA PHE A 622 -1.38 -14.51 12.35
C PHE A 622 -0.32 -13.77 11.53
N GLY A 623 -0.29 -13.98 10.22
CA GLY A 623 0.65 -13.29 9.33
C GLY A 623 0.43 -11.78 9.31
N LEU A 624 -0.81 -11.32 9.22
CA LEU A 624 -1.15 -9.89 9.18
C LEU A 624 -0.69 -9.14 10.43
N THR A 625 -0.64 -9.81 11.60
CA THR A 625 -0.17 -9.16 12.83
C THR A 625 1.31 -8.77 12.81
N HIS A 626 2.12 -9.26 11.88
CA HIS A 626 3.52 -8.86 11.76
C HIS A 626 3.70 -7.47 11.13
N MET A 627 2.69 -6.97 10.38
CA MET A 627 2.64 -5.63 9.76
C MET A 627 3.82 -5.29 8.83
N ILE A 628 4.76 -6.19 8.62
CA ILE A 628 5.88 -6.09 7.69
C ILE A 628 5.65 -7.13 6.60
N LEU A 629 5.49 -6.71 5.34
CA LEU A 629 5.07 -7.59 4.24
C LEU A 629 5.89 -8.89 4.17
N GLN A 630 7.21 -8.79 4.24
CA GLN A 630 8.12 -9.95 4.15
C GLN A 630 7.90 -10.92 5.32
N GLN A 631 7.78 -10.40 6.53
CA GLN A 631 7.51 -11.22 7.72
C GLN A 631 6.08 -11.79 7.69
N SER A 632 5.09 -10.99 7.28
CA SER A 632 3.70 -11.43 7.16
C SER A 632 3.54 -12.62 6.21
N MET A 633 4.21 -12.59 5.05
CA MET A 633 4.17 -13.70 4.08
C MET A 633 4.76 -14.99 4.66
N ILE A 634 5.91 -14.90 5.29
CA ILE A 634 6.58 -16.06 5.92
C ILE A 634 5.77 -16.57 7.11
N ALA A 635 5.28 -15.66 7.97
CA ALA A 635 4.46 -16.02 9.12
C ALA A 635 3.15 -16.70 8.72
N CYS A 636 2.48 -16.28 7.63
CA CYS A 636 1.31 -16.98 7.09
C CYS A 636 1.65 -18.43 6.76
N LEU A 637 2.75 -18.68 6.05
CA LEU A 637 3.14 -20.04 5.63
C LEU A 637 3.54 -20.92 6.82
N VAL A 638 4.35 -20.40 7.73
CA VAL A 638 4.68 -21.09 8.99
C VAL A 638 3.41 -21.27 9.84
N GLY A 639 2.52 -20.29 9.81
CA GLY A 639 1.22 -20.32 10.46
C GLY A 639 0.32 -21.47 10.02
N ILE A 640 0.34 -21.83 8.73
CA ILE A 640 -0.37 -23.01 8.19
C ILE A 640 0.20 -24.30 8.79
N VAL A 641 1.53 -24.41 8.86
CA VAL A 641 2.19 -25.60 9.44
C VAL A 641 1.83 -25.75 10.91
N ILE A 642 1.93 -24.69 11.70
CA ILE A 642 1.60 -24.73 13.13
C ILE A 642 0.10 -24.98 13.33
N GLY A 643 -0.77 -24.37 12.53
CA GLY A 643 -2.22 -24.63 12.55
C GLY A 643 -2.56 -26.08 12.25
N TYR A 644 -1.84 -26.72 11.32
CA TYR A 644 -1.97 -28.15 11.04
C TYR A 644 -1.53 -29.01 12.24
N LEU A 645 -0.42 -28.67 12.91
CA LEU A 645 0.00 -29.34 14.14
C LEU A 645 -1.07 -29.22 15.23
N ALA A 646 -1.65 -28.02 15.41
CA ALA A 646 -2.70 -27.77 16.40
C ALA A 646 -3.93 -28.68 16.19
N VAL A 647 -4.42 -28.74 14.94
CA VAL A 647 -5.60 -29.55 14.60
C VAL A 647 -5.31 -31.05 14.76
N GLN A 648 -4.15 -31.53 14.24
CA GLN A 648 -3.83 -32.96 14.25
C GLN A 648 -3.46 -33.49 15.64
N SER A 649 -2.73 -32.71 16.44
CA SER A 649 -2.37 -33.11 17.81
C SER A 649 -3.48 -32.86 18.83
N GLY A 650 -4.42 -31.95 18.55
CA GLY A 650 -5.44 -31.48 19.48
C GLY A 650 -4.87 -30.79 20.71
N SER A 651 -3.64 -30.28 20.66
CA SER A 651 -2.91 -29.66 21.75
C SER A 651 -2.08 -28.48 21.28
N ILE A 652 -2.04 -27.43 22.10
CA ILE A 652 -1.21 -26.25 21.84
C ILE A 652 0.28 -26.48 22.12
N LEU A 653 0.62 -27.47 22.97
CA LEU A 653 2.00 -27.67 23.43
C LEU A 653 3.00 -28.00 22.29
N PRO A 654 2.71 -28.89 21.33
CA PRO A 654 3.60 -29.09 20.17
C PRO A 654 3.78 -27.82 19.34
N CYS A 655 2.75 -26.96 19.27
CA CYS A 655 2.80 -25.70 18.53
C CYS A 655 3.75 -24.71 19.18
N ILE A 656 3.62 -24.52 20.51
CA ILE A 656 4.50 -23.64 21.30
C ILE A 656 5.95 -24.11 21.18
N LEU A 657 6.21 -25.40 21.35
CA LEU A 657 7.57 -25.96 21.28
C LEU A 657 8.17 -25.84 19.86
N PHE A 658 7.38 -26.11 18.83
CA PHE A 658 7.80 -25.84 17.44
C PHE A 658 8.16 -24.39 17.24
N HIS A 659 7.29 -23.47 17.67
CA HIS A 659 7.46 -22.03 17.46
C HIS A 659 8.69 -21.48 18.22
N ILE A 660 8.86 -21.84 19.48
CA ILE A 660 10.06 -21.50 20.26
C ILE A 660 11.32 -21.99 19.55
N SER A 661 11.33 -23.26 19.13
CA SER A 661 12.49 -23.88 18.49
C SER A 661 12.79 -23.23 17.15
N HIS A 662 11.78 -22.95 16.33
CA HIS A 662 11.93 -22.30 15.03
C HIS A 662 12.51 -20.89 15.16
N ASN A 663 11.96 -20.06 16.06
CA ASN A 663 12.46 -18.69 16.30
C ASN A 663 13.86 -18.69 16.93
N SER A 664 14.14 -19.63 17.85
CA SER A 664 15.47 -19.76 18.43
C SER A 664 16.52 -20.19 17.39
N LEU A 665 16.17 -21.08 16.45
CA LEU A 665 17.03 -21.44 15.32
C LEU A 665 17.27 -20.26 14.39
N ALA A 666 16.24 -19.46 14.11
CA ALA A 666 16.39 -18.25 13.30
C ALA A 666 17.36 -17.24 13.94
N LEU A 667 17.24 -17.02 15.25
CA LEU A 667 18.17 -16.19 16.02
C LEU A 667 19.61 -16.76 16.02
N ALA A 668 19.75 -18.07 16.24
CA ALA A 668 21.05 -18.74 16.21
C ALA A 668 21.70 -18.61 14.82
N PHE A 669 20.93 -18.82 13.75
CA PHE A 669 21.41 -18.67 12.39
C PHE A 669 21.83 -17.22 12.07
N ALA A 670 21.04 -16.23 12.49
CA ALA A 670 21.36 -14.81 12.34
C ALA A 670 22.59 -14.37 13.16
N SER A 671 22.91 -15.09 14.24
CA SER A 671 24.06 -14.82 15.13
C SER A 671 25.35 -15.48 14.66
N VAL A 672 25.35 -16.22 13.53
CA VAL A 672 26.57 -16.84 12.99
C VAL A 672 27.53 -15.76 12.50
N THR A 673 28.69 -15.65 13.16
CA THR A 673 29.76 -14.76 12.74
C THR A 673 30.76 -15.49 11.83
N PRO A 674 31.54 -14.78 11.00
CA PRO A 674 32.62 -15.40 10.22
C PRO A 674 33.63 -16.18 11.05
N GLN A 675 33.91 -15.75 12.30
CA GLN A 675 34.78 -16.45 13.23
C GLN A 675 34.15 -17.80 13.66
N LEU A 676 32.89 -17.80 14.02
CA LEU A 676 32.15 -19.02 14.41
C LEU A 676 32.06 -19.99 13.25
N TYR A 677 31.75 -19.49 12.04
CA TYR A 677 31.72 -20.30 10.82
C TYR A 677 33.04 -21.02 10.54
N ASN A 678 34.16 -20.30 10.63
CA ASN A 678 35.48 -20.88 10.38
C ASN A 678 35.93 -21.84 11.51
N ARG A 679 35.38 -21.69 12.73
CA ARG A 679 35.73 -22.53 13.89
C ARG A 679 35.05 -23.91 13.83
N TRP A 680 33.89 -24.02 13.17
CA TRP A 680 33.11 -25.25 13.13
C TRP A 680 32.95 -25.75 11.69
N PRO A 681 33.77 -26.70 11.21
CA PRO A 681 33.74 -27.19 9.83
C PRO A 681 32.35 -27.75 9.40
N VAL A 682 31.57 -28.25 10.38
CA VAL A 682 30.19 -28.75 10.11
C VAL A 682 29.31 -27.66 9.50
N LEU A 683 29.52 -26.39 9.81
CA LEU A 683 28.75 -25.27 9.26
C LEU A 683 29.00 -25.11 7.76
N GLU A 684 30.17 -25.49 7.24
CA GLU A 684 30.45 -25.45 5.79
C GLU A 684 29.62 -26.43 4.98
N TYR A 685 29.19 -27.55 5.60
CA TYR A 685 28.26 -28.49 4.95
C TYR A 685 26.81 -28.03 4.98
N LEU A 686 26.44 -27.17 5.94
CA LEU A 686 25.07 -26.72 6.15
C LEU A 686 24.80 -25.41 5.42
N MET A 687 25.76 -24.48 5.38
CA MET A 687 25.58 -23.12 4.88
C MET A 687 26.84 -22.58 4.17
N TYR A 688 26.64 -21.57 3.33
CA TYR A 688 27.71 -20.88 2.61
C TYR A 688 27.59 -19.36 2.78
N LYS A 689 28.73 -18.65 2.61
CA LYS A 689 28.77 -17.19 2.67
C LYS A 689 28.15 -16.56 1.42
N VAL A 690 27.28 -15.59 1.59
CA VAL A 690 26.64 -14.87 0.49
C VAL A 690 27.44 -13.59 0.16
N LYS A 691 27.56 -13.26 -1.15
CA LYS A 691 28.14 -11.99 -1.60
C LYS A 691 27.26 -10.83 -1.08
N GLY A 692 27.82 -9.98 -0.22
CA GLY A 692 27.09 -8.89 0.44
C GLY A 692 26.88 -9.08 1.94
N GLY A 693 27.33 -10.17 2.52
CA GLY A 693 27.25 -10.50 3.95
C GLY A 693 26.13 -11.47 4.29
N GLY A 694 26.30 -12.21 5.40
CA GLY A 694 25.36 -13.24 5.85
C GLY A 694 25.65 -14.64 5.29
N PHE A 695 24.79 -15.58 5.67
CA PHE A 695 24.89 -16.99 5.32
C PHE A 695 23.58 -17.49 4.72
N ALA A 696 23.67 -18.46 3.81
CA ALA A 696 22.52 -19.18 3.24
C ALA A 696 22.74 -20.68 3.29
N CYS A 697 21.67 -21.46 3.43
CA CYS A 697 21.75 -22.91 3.44
C CYS A 697 22.06 -23.47 2.04
N HIS A 698 22.86 -24.54 1.99
CA HIS A 698 23.07 -25.27 0.75
C HIS A 698 21.77 -25.90 0.24
N TRP A 699 21.58 -25.96 -1.08
CA TRP A 699 20.36 -26.49 -1.68
C TRP A 699 20.07 -27.94 -1.27
N GLN A 700 21.14 -28.77 -1.04
CA GLN A 700 21.01 -30.15 -0.55
C GLN A 700 20.34 -30.20 0.83
N VAL A 701 20.72 -29.27 1.74
CA VAL A 701 20.14 -29.14 3.08
C VAL A 701 18.68 -28.72 3.01
N ILE A 702 18.37 -27.81 2.07
CA ILE A 702 16.98 -27.36 1.84
C ILE A 702 16.12 -28.52 1.34
N VAL A 703 16.59 -29.27 0.34
CA VAL A 703 15.85 -30.42 -0.21
C VAL A 703 15.70 -31.53 0.82
N ALA A 704 16.75 -31.88 1.54
CA ALA A 704 16.69 -32.88 2.63
C ALA A 704 15.72 -32.45 3.73
N GLY A 705 15.81 -31.18 4.16
CA GLY A 705 14.91 -30.59 5.13
C GLY A 705 13.45 -30.61 4.68
N ALA A 706 13.18 -30.26 3.42
CA ALA A 706 11.84 -30.34 2.83
C ALA A 706 11.29 -31.79 2.84
N GLY A 707 12.10 -32.75 2.39
CA GLY A 707 11.71 -34.18 2.37
C GLY A 707 11.38 -34.70 3.77
N LEU A 708 12.26 -34.45 4.74
CA LEU A 708 12.04 -34.88 6.14
C LEU A 708 10.81 -34.18 6.74
N SER A 709 10.63 -32.89 6.47
CA SER A 709 9.46 -32.13 6.93
C SER A 709 8.16 -32.70 6.38
N MET A 710 8.12 -33.08 5.08
CA MET A 710 6.96 -33.71 4.47
C MET A 710 6.66 -35.09 5.13
N LEU A 711 7.67 -35.89 5.44
CA LEU A 711 7.50 -37.19 6.13
C LEU A 711 6.91 -36.99 7.54
N ILE A 712 7.41 -35.98 8.28
CA ILE A 712 6.91 -35.68 9.63
C ILE A 712 5.47 -35.16 9.56
N LEU A 713 5.16 -34.26 8.61
CA LEU A 713 3.80 -33.80 8.40
C LEU A 713 2.84 -34.90 7.97
N ALA A 714 3.28 -35.82 7.10
CA ALA A 714 2.53 -37.00 6.73
C ALA A 714 2.28 -37.96 7.94
N TRP A 715 3.27 -38.08 8.83
CA TRP A 715 3.09 -38.79 10.07
C TRP A 715 2.05 -38.13 10.98
N PHE A 716 2.09 -36.80 11.16
CA PHE A 716 1.03 -36.07 11.85
C PHE A 716 -0.34 -36.32 11.22
N GLY A 717 -0.42 -36.45 9.88
CA GLY A 717 -1.66 -36.76 9.16
C GLY A 717 -2.29 -38.11 9.55
N ARG A 718 -1.47 -39.06 10.02
CA ARG A 718 -1.96 -40.38 10.52
C ARG A 718 -2.53 -40.30 11.94
N ILE A 719 -2.32 -39.20 12.67
CA ILE A 719 -2.92 -39.03 13.99
C ILE A 719 -4.41 -38.72 13.78
N ARG A 720 -5.30 -39.56 14.32
CA ARG A 720 -6.74 -39.28 14.31
C ARG A 720 -7.00 -38.02 15.15
N TYR A 721 -7.49 -36.97 14.49
CA TYR A 721 -7.93 -35.75 15.18
C TYR A 721 -9.44 -35.79 15.45
N VAL A 722 -9.88 -35.03 16.47
CA VAL A 722 -11.30 -34.92 16.80
C VAL A 722 -11.92 -33.89 15.84
N LYS A 723 -12.83 -34.36 14.97
CA LYS A 723 -13.59 -33.52 14.07
C LYS A 723 -14.59 -32.67 14.86
N SER A 724 -14.82 -31.44 14.44
CA SER A 724 -15.95 -30.65 14.96
C SER A 724 -17.29 -31.22 14.45
N ASP A 725 -18.38 -30.84 15.11
CA ASP A 725 -19.70 -31.33 14.70
C ASP A 725 -20.08 -30.78 13.32
N GLU A 726 -19.66 -29.56 12.99
CA GLU A 726 -19.84 -28.97 11.68
C GLU A 726 -19.00 -29.69 10.59
N GLU A 727 -17.77 -30.13 10.89
CA GLU A 727 -16.96 -30.93 9.97
C GLU A 727 -17.63 -32.27 9.68
N ARG A 728 -18.23 -32.92 10.69
CA ARG A 728 -19.00 -34.18 10.53
C ARG A 728 -20.25 -33.99 9.69
N PHE A 729 -20.96 -32.89 9.94
CA PHE A 729 -22.16 -32.51 9.20
C PHE A 729 -21.87 -32.24 7.72
N GLN A 730 -20.83 -31.48 7.42
CA GLN A 730 -20.39 -31.21 6.05
C GLN A 730 -19.97 -32.50 5.30
N GLU A 731 -19.22 -33.37 5.95
CA GLU A 731 -18.85 -34.64 5.37
C GLU A 731 -20.07 -35.56 5.11
N ALA A 732 -21.10 -35.50 5.96
CA ALA A 732 -22.34 -36.26 5.74
C ALA A 732 -23.08 -35.72 4.50
N ILE A 733 -23.14 -34.40 4.32
CA ILE A 733 -23.74 -33.77 3.12
C ILE A 733 -22.94 -34.17 1.87
N GLU A 734 -21.61 -34.09 1.91
CA GLU A 734 -20.76 -34.46 0.78
C GLU A 734 -20.94 -35.92 0.38
N ARG A 735 -21.08 -36.84 1.34
CA ARG A 735 -21.37 -38.27 1.08
C ARG A 735 -22.78 -38.49 0.49
N ALA A 736 -23.76 -37.70 0.93
CA ALA A 736 -25.12 -37.79 0.42
C ALA A 736 -25.24 -37.26 -1.03
N ASN A 737 -24.35 -36.36 -1.44
CA ASN A 737 -24.32 -35.78 -2.79
C ASN A 737 -23.41 -36.55 -3.78
N LEU A 738 -22.70 -37.60 -3.34
CA LEU A 738 -21.99 -38.46 -4.27
C LEU A 738 -23.03 -39.34 -5.03
N PRO A 739 -22.90 -39.54 -6.37
CA PRO A 739 -23.75 -40.45 -7.09
C PRO A 739 -23.65 -41.84 -6.48
N GLU A 740 -24.79 -42.48 -6.24
CA GLU A 740 -24.84 -43.83 -5.71
C GLU A 740 -23.92 -44.74 -6.55
N SER A 741 -22.79 -45.17 -5.98
CA SER A 741 -22.05 -46.33 -6.50
C SER A 741 -22.92 -47.54 -6.23
N ASP A 742 -23.07 -48.43 -7.21
CA ASP A 742 -23.89 -49.66 -7.20
C ASP A 742 -23.53 -50.69 -6.08
N GLU A 743 -23.02 -50.26 -4.94
CA GLU A 743 -22.85 -51.07 -3.76
C GLU A 743 -24.03 -50.88 -2.79
N PRO A 744 -24.71 -51.94 -2.35
CA PRO A 744 -25.84 -51.85 -1.45
C PRO A 744 -25.42 -51.25 -0.11
N CYS A 745 -25.96 -50.10 0.19
CA CYS A 745 -25.75 -49.34 1.44
C CYS A 745 -26.37 -50.14 2.62
N LEU A 746 -25.60 -51.00 3.22
CA LEU A 746 -25.91 -51.58 4.52
C LEU A 746 -25.23 -50.77 5.61
N THR A 747 -25.73 -49.58 5.87
CA THR A 747 -25.46 -48.86 7.15
C THR A 747 -26.72 -48.86 7.96
N PRO A 748 -26.73 -49.44 9.16
CA PRO A 748 -27.91 -49.48 10.01
C PRO A 748 -28.24 -48.07 10.52
N LEU A 749 -29.51 -47.74 10.52
CA LEU A 749 -30.14 -46.56 11.16
C LEU A 749 -29.73 -46.34 12.62
N HIS A 750 -28.98 -47.30 13.19
CA HIS A 750 -28.55 -47.31 14.59
C HIS A 750 -27.46 -46.26 14.92
N ASP A 751 -26.63 -45.86 13.94
CA ASP A 751 -25.57 -44.88 14.18
C ASP A 751 -26.05 -43.40 14.17
N LEU A 752 -27.24 -43.15 13.63
CA LEU A 752 -27.88 -41.80 13.64
C LEU A 752 -28.62 -41.49 14.96
N LEU A 753 -28.91 -42.54 15.77
CA LEU A 753 -29.61 -42.37 17.07
C LEU A 753 -28.66 -42.22 18.27
N GLN A 754 -27.36 -42.43 18.10
CA GLN A 754 -26.35 -42.21 19.16
C GLN A 754 -25.82 -40.78 19.23
N LEU A 755 -26.40 -39.82 18.49
CA LEU A 755 -26.04 -38.39 18.55
C LEU A 755 -26.83 -37.58 19.58
N LYS A 756 -27.50 -38.31 20.52
CA LYS A 756 -28.27 -37.66 21.64
C LYS A 756 -27.83 -38.19 22.99
N ASP A 757 -26.54 -38.10 23.34
CA ASP A 757 -26.06 -38.16 24.74
C ASP A 757 -24.71 -37.41 24.84
#